data_52e5217f3d143340fdf5e79538ab3c10
#
_entry.id   52e5217f3d143340fdf5e79538ab3c10
#
_cell.length_a   1.000
_cell.length_b   1.000
_cell.length_c   1.000
_cell.angle_alpha   90.00
_cell.angle_beta   90.00
_cell.angle_gamma   90.00
#
_symmetry.space_group_name_H-M   'P 1'
#
loop_
_entity.id
_entity.type
_entity.pdbx_description
1 polymer ?
#
loop_
_entity_poly.entity_id
_entity_poly.type
_entity_poly.pdbx_seq_one_letter_code
_entity_poly.pdbx_strand_id
1 'polypeptide(L)'
;ECYSSDTEVLTKEGWKYFYELNKRDKVCTLNPETDRIEYQKPLRYIEKDHKGKMLHFNQRSLDMMVTPDHKLLVEQYAPHTEDNYYKKFVLAKNFNPNSNFIPKQGKWEGEVKKYFILPPLKTEVYHYFGDNYVEKILEVPKIKMNNWLAFFGFWIAEGSIYERKRKMKNRSNYSEYIINISQNENQNADDFKKLLNKLPFEFHISRNRKINGPDKLNFRINSKQLYNYLKKFGHAGDKYIPEKIKNLDSSQLEILFNWMMKGDGYIGNGNYEYYTKSKKLADDVQEIMTKLGYCANIYIKTKGKFKWYVISRLATKMHKVAAKNINKIEYSGKVYCVEVPNQTLLVRRNGKSVWGGNCAGAQAFSNFDTYLAPFIAYDGLNYQEVKQAMQEFLFNMNVPTRVGFQTPFTNITMDLEVPNYLKDQAVIIGGQYQEKCYGEFQQEMDMLNRAFAELMMEGDAKGRMFSFPIPTYNITEDFEWENEKLDPVWEMTAKFGIPYFSNYINSDMDPEDARSMCCRLRLSNKELRKRGGGLFGANPLTGSLGVITLNMPRIGYQAQTKKEFMERVYYLMDQAKESLEVKRRVLETLTEQGLYPYAKFYLRDIKKRFDQYWKNHFNTIGLNGMNEALLNFMDKDISTPAGQQFSEEIMKKMRERLQQYQEETDNLYNLEATPAESTAYRFARLDREKFGNQIIAANQERVVKEDADPYYTNSTQLPVGLTDDIFTALELQDELQSLYTGGTVLHGFLGEKIDSIAATKKLVKRIAENFKLPYYTLTPSFSICPVHGYLSGEHEYCPKCEAEAEAEEKNREKLKAESEVE
;
A
#
# COMPACT_ATOMS: atom_id res chain seq x y z
N GLU A 1 -1.85 -0.12 -15.11
CA GLU A 1 -2.15 -1.53 -14.82
C GLU A 1 -3.62 -1.69 -14.44
N CYS A 2 -4.47 -2.06 -15.41
CA CYS A 2 -5.94 -2.05 -15.18
C CYS A 2 -6.64 -3.22 -15.88
N TYR A 3 -7.84 -3.53 -15.37
CA TYR A 3 -8.82 -4.46 -15.93
C TYR A 3 -9.86 -3.73 -16.78
N SER A 4 -10.51 -4.44 -17.70
CA SER A 4 -11.66 -3.94 -18.46
C SER A 4 -12.86 -3.65 -17.55
N SER A 5 -13.76 -2.75 -17.99
CA SER A 5 -14.94 -2.31 -17.22
C SER A 5 -15.93 -3.42 -16.86
N ASP A 6 -15.93 -4.53 -17.59
CA ASP A 6 -16.76 -5.71 -17.37
C ASP A 6 -16.13 -6.76 -16.43
N THR A 7 -15.08 -6.38 -15.70
CA THR A 7 -14.43 -7.21 -14.68
C THR A 7 -14.98 -6.90 -13.30
N GLU A 8 -15.37 -7.95 -12.56
CA GLU A 8 -15.82 -7.88 -11.17
C GLU A 8 -14.66 -8.24 -10.23
N VAL A 9 -14.67 -7.70 -9.02
CA VAL A 9 -13.76 -8.04 -7.92
C VAL A 9 -14.56 -8.58 -6.74
N LEU A 10 -14.05 -9.61 -6.08
CA LEU A 10 -14.70 -10.16 -4.88
C LEU A 10 -14.48 -9.23 -3.70
N THR A 11 -15.58 -8.76 -3.10
CA THR A 11 -15.58 -7.99 -1.86
C THR A 11 -16.10 -8.85 -0.71
N LYS A 12 -15.96 -8.34 0.53
CA LYS A 12 -16.55 -9.01 1.70
C LYS A 12 -18.07 -9.14 1.62
N GLU A 13 -18.73 -8.25 0.88
CA GLU A 13 -20.18 -8.24 0.65
C GLU A 13 -20.62 -9.06 -0.60
N GLY A 14 -19.65 -9.61 -1.35
CA GLY A 14 -19.86 -10.36 -2.59
C GLY A 14 -19.17 -9.72 -3.79
N TRP A 15 -19.48 -10.19 -5.00
CA TRP A 15 -18.90 -9.70 -6.24
C TRP A 15 -19.48 -8.35 -6.63
N LYS A 16 -18.59 -7.38 -6.95
CA LYS A 16 -18.94 -6.04 -7.43
C LYS A 16 -18.09 -5.68 -8.65
N TYR A 17 -18.63 -4.91 -9.57
CA TYR A 17 -17.79 -4.27 -10.57
C TYR A 17 -16.89 -3.22 -9.91
N PHE A 18 -15.75 -2.93 -10.52
CA PHE A 18 -14.82 -1.96 -9.93
C PHE A 18 -15.44 -0.58 -9.75
N TYR A 19 -16.32 -0.15 -10.64
CA TYR A 19 -17.03 1.15 -10.55
C TYR A 19 -18.14 1.17 -9.48
N GLU A 20 -18.53 0.03 -8.94
CA GLU A 20 -19.50 -0.09 -7.83
C GLU A 20 -18.83 -0.05 -6.45
N LEU A 21 -17.50 -0.11 -6.42
CA LEU A 21 -16.74 -0.11 -5.16
C LEU A 21 -16.82 1.24 -4.46
N ASN A 22 -16.90 1.22 -3.14
CA ASN A 22 -16.89 2.39 -2.30
C ASN A 22 -15.82 2.27 -1.18
N LYS A 23 -15.54 3.38 -0.47
CA LYS A 23 -14.49 3.46 0.56
C LYS A 23 -14.64 2.48 1.74
N ARG A 24 -15.80 1.81 1.90
CA ARG A 24 -16.06 0.84 2.98
C ARG A 24 -15.79 -0.60 2.55
N ASP A 25 -15.74 -0.87 1.25
CA ASP A 25 -15.53 -2.20 0.72
C ASP A 25 -14.14 -2.75 1.08
N LYS A 26 -14.09 -4.03 1.40
CA LYS A 26 -12.85 -4.80 1.52
C LYS A 26 -12.83 -5.83 0.41
N VAL A 27 -11.77 -5.86 -0.38
CA VAL A 27 -11.62 -6.78 -1.52
C VAL A 27 -10.82 -8.01 -1.14
N CYS A 28 -11.12 -9.12 -1.78
CA CYS A 28 -10.46 -10.40 -1.59
C CYS A 28 -9.08 -10.40 -2.26
N THR A 29 -8.06 -10.72 -1.49
CA THR A 29 -6.65 -10.76 -1.89
C THR A 29 -6.03 -12.11 -1.54
N LEU A 30 -5.00 -12.50 -2.26
CA LEU A 30 -4.14 -13.64 -1.93
C LEU A 30 -2.80 -13.10 -1.43
N ASN A 31 -2.41 -13.46 -0.23
CA ASN A 31 -1.06 -13.19 0.23
C ASN A 31 -0.08 -14.09 -0.55
N PRO A 32 0.82 -13.53 -1.38
CA PRO A 32 1.65 -14.34 -2.26
C PRO A 32 2.72 -15.17 -1.53
N GLU A 33 3.05 -14.82 -0.28
CA GLU A 33 4.06 -15.49 0.54
C GLU A 33 3.47 -16.65 1.34
N THR A 34 2.27 -16.44 1.91
CA THR A 34 1.64 -17.41 2.82
C THR A 34 0.52 -18.23 2.18
N ASP A 35 0.12 -17.88 0.97
CA ASP A 35 -1.05 -18.44 0.28
C ASP A 35 -2.39 -18.20 0.98
N ARG A 36 -2.43 -17.29 1.95
CA ARG A 36 -3.66 -16.97 2.69
C ARG A 36 -4.56 -16.05 1.88
N ILE A 37 -5.84 -16.37 1.88
CA ILE A 37 -6.89 -15.50 1.37
C ILE A 37 -7.25 -14.49 2.46
N GLU A 38 -7.17 -13.20 2.13
CA GLU A 38 -7.44 -12.09 3.05
C GLU A 38 -8.40 -11.10 2.42
N TYR A 39 -9.17 -10.38 3.26
CA TYR A 39 -10.00 -9.27 2.80
C TYR A 39 -9.37 -7.95 3.25
N GLN A 40 -8.82 -7.21 2.29
CA GLN A 40 -8.13 -5.96 2.53
C GLN A 40 -8.93 -4.76 2.02
N LYS A 41 -8.85 -3.64 2.73
CA LYS A 41 -9.42 -2.38 2.26
C LYS A 41 -8.57 -1.87 1.10
N PRO A 42 -9.18 -1.50 -0.05
CA PRO A 42 -8.44 -0.85 -1.12
C PRO A 42 -7.75 0.42 -0.62
N LEU A 43 -6.48 0.53 -0.95
CA LEU A 43 -5.67 1.70 -0.66
C LEU A 43 -6.02 2.83 -1.64
N ARG A 44 -6.31 2.46 -2.88
CA ARG A 44 -6.66 3.37 -3.95
C ARG A 44 -7.63 2.73 -4.93
N TYR A 45 -8.47 3.59 -5.52
CA TYR A 45 -9.37 3.26 -6.64
C TYR A 45 -8.83 3.91 -7.90
N ILE A 46 -8.62 3.12 -8.94
CA ILE A 46 -8.05 3.55 -10.20
C ILE A 46 -9.13 3.42 -11.28
N GLU A 47 -9.44 4.53 -11.91
CA GLU A 47 -10.30 4.62 -13.08
C GLU A 47 -9.60 5.50 -14.11
N LYS A 48 -9.43 5.01 -15.34
CA LYS A 48 -8.78 5.75 -16.43
C LYS A 48 -9.48 5.47 -17.75
N ASP A 49 -9.53 6.46 -18.61
CA ASP A 49 -9.86 6.24 -20.00
C ASP A 49 -8.67 5.55 -20.70
N HIS A 50 -8.98 4.52 -21.47
CA HIS A 50 -7.99 3.74 -22.21
C HIS A 50 -8.44 3.60 -23.67
N LYS A 51 -7.57 4.00 -24.59
CA LYS A 51 -7.73 3.80 -26.03
C LYS A 51 -6.48 3.13 -26.57
N GLY A 52 -6.59 1.84 -26.90
CA GLY A 52 -5.45 1.08 -27.38
C GLY A 52 -5.60 -0.42 -27.14
N LYS A 53 -4.52 -1.17 -27.32
CA LYS A 53 -4.54 -2.63 -27.22
C LYS A 53 -4.63 -3.10 -25.77
N MET A 54 -5.53 -4.04 -25.50
CA MET A 54 -5.58 -4.85 -24.29
C MET A 54 -5.24 -6.31 -24.60
N LEU A 55 -4.77 -7.03 -23.59
CA LEU A 55 -4.52 -8.47 -23.68
C LEU A 55 -5.70 -9.24 -23.09
N HIS A 56 -6.32 -10.06 -23.92
CA HIS A 56 -7.44 -10.91 -23.55
C HIS A 56 -6.99 -12.35 -23.44
N PHE A 57 -6.92 -12.85 -22.21
CA PHE A 57 -6.68 -14.26 -21.88
C PHE A 57 -8.03 -14.98 -21.86
N ASN A 58 -8.37 -15.68 -22.94
CA ASN A 58 -9.68 -16.30 -23.10
C ASN A 58 -9.59 -17.78 -23.39
N GLN A 59 -9.94 -18.58 -22.40
CA GLN A 59 -10.09 -20.04 -22.54
C GLN A 59 -11.25 -20.57 -21.70
N ARG A 60 -11.54 -21.86 -21.82
CA ARG A 60 -12.65 -22.48 -21.08
C ARG A 60 -12.60 -22.23 -19.58
N SER A 61 -11.42 -22.23 -18.97
CA SER A 61 -11.24 -22.10 -17.52
C SER A 61 -10.91 -20.68 -17.05
N LEU A 62 -10.60 -19.73 -17.94
CA LEU A 62 -10.12 -18.39 -17.62
C LEU A 62 -10.66 -17.37 -18.61
N ASP A 63 -11.08 -16.21 -18.12
CA ASP A 63 -11.38 -15.04 -18.91
C ASP A 63 -10.90 -13.80 -18.15
N MET A 64 -9.92 -13.11 -18.72
CA MET A 64 -9.33 -11.93 -18.12
C MET A 64 -8.87 -10.98 -19.22
N MET A 65 -9.28 -9.72 -19.15
CA MET A 65 -8.85 -8.69 -20.09
C MET A 65 -8.16 -7.55 -19.34
N VAL A 66 -6.90 -7.32 -19.66
CA VAL A 66 -6.01 -6.41 -18.94
C VAL A 66 -5.16 -5.57 -19.88
N THR A 67 -4.71 -4.41 -19.40
CA THR A 67 -3.71 -3.61 -20.11
C THR A 67 -2.39 -4.39 -20.27
N PRO A 68 -1.59 -4.16 -21.33
CA PRO A 68 -0.34 -4.90 -21.57
C PRO A 68 0.65 -4.88 -20.40
N ASP A 69 0.64 -3.79 -19.63
CA ASP A 69 1.53 -3.60 -18.48
C ASP A 69 0.94 -4.12 -17.16
N HIS A 70 -0.23 -4.75 -17.21
CA HIS A 70 -0.84 -5.34 -16.01
C HIS A 70 0.00 -6.49 -15.47
N LYS A 71 0.29 -6.48 -14.17
CA LYS A 71 1.02 -7.54 -13.50
C LYS A 71 0.11 -8.72 -13.21
N LEU A 72 0.57 -9.90 -13.58
CA LEU A 72 -0.09 -11.18 -13.31
C LEU A 72 0.73 -11.92 -12.27
N LEU A 73 0.07 -12.41 -11.21
CA LEU A 73 0.68 -13.40 -10.34
C LEU A 73 0.73 -14.73 -11.10
N VAL A 74 1.93 -15.30 -11.25
CA VAL A 74 2.14 -16.58 -11.92
C VAL A 74 2.98 -17.52 -11.06
N GLU A 75 2.78 -18.79 -11.24
CA GLU A 75 3.66 -19.88 -10.80
C GLU A 75 4.53 -20.29 -11.98
N GLN A 76 5.84 -20.31 -11.77
CA GLN A 76 6.81 -20.75 -12.76
C GLN A 76 7.44 -22.08 -12.35
N TYR A 77 7.58 -22.99 -13.30
CA TYR A 77 8.24 -24.27 -13.06
C TYR A 77 9.73 -24.08 -12.75
N ALA A 78 10.20 -24.69 -11.66
CA ALA A 78 11.59 -24.72 -11.23
C ALA A 78 11.90 -26.10 -10.63
N PRO A 79 12.62 -26.97 -11.36
CA PRO A 79 12.80 -28.37 -10.98
C PRO A 79 13.65 -28.60 -9.72
N HIS A 80 14.21 -27.57 -9.12
CA HIS A 80 15.07 -27.65 -7.93
C HIS A 80 14.43 -27.06 -6.66
N THR A 81 13.11 -26.74 -6.67
CA THR A 81 12.36 -26.30 -5.49
C THR A 81 11.52 -27.44 -4.94
N GLU A 82 11.25 -27.45 -3.62
CA GLU A 82 10.44 -28.52 -2.96
C GLU A 82 9.12 -28.80 -3.68
N ASP A 83 8.44 -27.75 -4.19
CA ASP A 83 7.17 -27.86 -4.92
C ASP A 83 7.32 -27.88 -6.45
N ASN A 84 8.53 -27.83 -7.00
CA ASN A 84 8.83 -27.65 -8.42
C ASN A 84 8.23 -26.38 -9.06
N TYR A 85 7.70 -25.45 -8.27
CA TYR A 85 7.10 -24.19 -8.72
C TYR A 85 7.37 -23.09 -7.70
N TYR A 86 7.55 -21.84 -8.21
CA TYR A 86 7.61 -20.63 -7.39
C TYR A 86 6.72 -19.54 -7.96
N LYS A 87 6.18 -18.70 -7.08
CA LYS A 87 5.33 -17.57 -7.47
C LYS A 87 6.15 -16.35 -7.82
N LYS A 88 5.72 -15.64 -8.86
CA LYS A 88 6.26 -14.33 -9.24
C LYS A 88 5.21 -13.49 -9.95
N PHE A 89 5.48 -12.19 -10.06
CA PHE A 89 4.69 -11.30 -10.91
C PHE A 89 5.35 -11.16 -12.28
N VAL A 90 4.55 -11.22 -13.36
CA VAL A 90 4.97 -10.93 -14.73
C VAL A 90 4.02 -9.94 -15.37
N LEU A 91 4.55 -9.05 -16.21
CA LEU A 91 3.68 -8.18 -17.02
C LEU A 91 2.89 -9.02 -18.01
N ALA A 92 1.63 -8.68 -18.22
CA ALA A 92 0.76 -9.43 -19.15
C ALA A 92 1.36 -9.55 -20.55
N LYS A 93 2.06 -8.50 -21.04
CA LYS A 93 2.78 -8.53 -22.32
C LYS A 93 3.97 -9.50 -22.35
N ASN A 94 4.52 -9.84 -21.19
CA ASN A 94 5.68 -10.74 -21.03
C ASN A 94 5.27 -12.14 -20.55
N PHE A 95 3.98 -12.44 -20.52
CA PHE A 95 3.49 -13.75 -20.12
C PHE A 95 3.94 -14.83 -21.10
N ASN A 96 4.70 -15.81 -20.61
CA ASN A 96 5.18 -16.94 -21.42
C ASN A 96 4.29 -18.16 -21.19
N PRO A 97 3.50 -18.57 -22.20
CA PRO A 97 2.58 -19.72 -22.08
C PRO A 97 3.23 -21.05 -21.74
N ASN A 98 4.53 -21.20 -22.01
CA ASN A 98 5.26 -22.45 -21.78
C ASN A 98 5.79 -22.59 -20.35
N SER A 99 6.00 -21.47 -19.64
CA SER A 99 6.62 -21.46 -18.31
C SER A 99 5.83 -20.76 -17.23
N ASN A 100 4.81 -19.96 -17.60
CA ASN A 100 3.99 -19.23 -16.64
C ASN A 100 2.62 -19.87 -16.48
N PHE A 101 2.22 -20.13 -15.24
CA PHE A 101 0.93 -20.69 -14.85
C PHE A 101 0.24 -19.73 -13.88
N ILE A 102 -1.05 -19.47 -14.08
CA ILE A 102 -1.78 -18.56 -13.17
C ILE A 102 -2.36 -19.39 -12.02
N PRO A 103 -2.07 -19.05 -10.73
CA PRO A 103 -2.55 -19.80 -9.57
C PRO A 103 -4.06 -19.73 -9.46
N LYS A 104 -4.67 -20.80 -8.95
CA LYS A 104 -6.11 -20.93 -8.74
C LYS A 104 -6.52 -21.05 -7.29
N GLN A 105 -5.57 -21.36 -6.40
CA GLN A 105 -5.83 -21.77 -5.04
C GLN A 105 -5.29 -20.74 -4.03
N GLY A 106 -5.92 -20.73 -2.86
CA GLY A 106 -5.46 -20.02 -1.68
C GLY A 106 -6.01 -20.71 -0.43
N LYS A 107 -5.42 -20.44 0.72
CA LYS A 107 -5.80 -20.98 2.03
C LYS A 107 -6.66 -19.96 2.77
N TRP A 108 -7.84 -20.38 3.21
CA TRP A 108 -8.74 -19.57 4.00
C TRP A 108 -8.72 -20.02 5.47
N GLU A 109 -8.51 -19.09 6.37
CA GLU A 109 -8.62 -19.24 7.81
C GLU A 109 -9.71 -18.31 8.31
N GLY A 110 -10.83 -18.88 8.69
CA GLY A 110 -11.98 -18.15 9.19
C GLY A 110 -12.24 -18.37 10.67
N GLU A 111 -13.33 -17.82 11.17
CA GLU A 111 -13.73 -17.96 12.56
C GLU A 111 -14.36 -19.33 12.81
N VAL A 112 -13.90 -20.06 13.83
CA VAL A 112 -14.54 -21.32 14.27
C VAL A 112 -15.61 -20.99 15.29
N LYS A 113 -16.86 -21.35 15.01
CA LYS A 113 -18.01 -21.22 15.95
C LYS A 113 -18.48 -22.56 16.47
N LYS A 114 -18.62 -22.66 17.79
CA LYS A 114 -19.12 -23.89 18.44
C LYS A 114 -20.64 -24.05 18.33
N TYR A 115 -21.38 -22.95 18.39
CA TYR A 115 -22.84 -22.96 18.41
C TYR A 115 -23.44 -21.91 17.50
N PHE A 116 -24.57 -22.28 16.90
CA PHE A 116 -25.53 -21.36 16.30
C PHE A 116 -26.65 -21.07 17.31
N ILE A 117 -27.02 -19.79 17.42
CA ILE A 117 -28.11 -19.34 18.29
C ILE A 117 -29.21 -18.79 17.38
N LEU A 118 -30.35 -19.46 17.39
CA LEU A 118 -31.53 -18.98 16.67
C LEU A 118 -32.08 -17.71 17.36
N PRO A 119 -32.37 -16.63 16.64
CA PRO A 119 -32.86 -15.38 17.22
C PRO A 119 -34.11 -15.60 18.08
N PRO A 120 -34.22 -14.93 19.25
CA PRO A 120 -35.39 -15.08 20.15
C PRO A 120 -36.68 -14.63 19.44
N LEU A 121 -37.75 -15.28 19.76
CA LEU A 121 -39.10 -14.91 19.32
C LEU A 121 -39.92 -14.48 20.50
N LYS A 122 -40.44 -13.25 20.49
CA LYS A 122 -41.43 -12.77 21.44
C LYS A 122 -42.80 -13.32 21.01
N THR A 123 -43.50 -14.00 21.90
CA THR A 123 -44.83 -14.51 21.66
C THR A 123 -45.77 -14.01 22.76
N GLU A 124 -46.98 -13.61 22.39
CA GLU A 124 -48.05 -13.32 23.30
C GLU A 124 -48.71 -14.67 23.73
N VAL A 125 -48.74 -14.93 25.01
CA VAL A 125 -49.42 -16.12 25.59
C VAL A 125 -50.66 -15.62 26.29
N TYR A 126 -51.87 -16.05 25.83
CA TYR A 126 -53.13 -15.78 26.50
C TYR A 126 -53.26 -16.72 27.69
N HIS A 127 -53.50 -16.13 28.87
CA HIS A 127 -53.93 -16.93 30.01
C HIS A 127 -55.40 -17.26 29.89
N TYR A 128 -55.77 -18.49 30.24
CA TYR A 128 -57.13 -19.04 30.07
C TYR A 128 -58.19 -18.39 30.98
N PHE A 129 -57.80 -17.59 31.95
CA PHE A 129 -58.61 -16.81 32.88
C PHE A 129 -58.09 -15.39 33.01
N GLY A 130 -58.64 -14.49 32.21
CA GLY A 130 -58.44 -13.04 32.32
C GLY A 130 -57.76 -12.38 31.14
N ASP A 131 -58.02 -11.07 30.97
CA ASP A 131 -57.52 -10.22 29.87
C ASP A 131 -56.03 -9.82 29.97
N ASN A 132 -55.21 -10.56 30.73
CA ASN A 132 -53.80 -10.25 30.94
C ASN A 132 -52.93 -11.02 29.96
N TYR A 133 -52.29 -10.30 29.05
CA TYR A 133 -51.25 -10.81 28.17
C TYR A 133 -49.92 -10.93 28.91
N VAL A 134 -49.27 -12.08 28.89
CA VAL A 134 -47.90 -12.26 29.31
C VAL A 134 -47.02 -12.43 28.07
N GLU A 135 -46.10 -11.50 27.88
CA GLU A 135 -45.09 -11.66 26.83
C GLU A 135 -44.12 -12.78 27.23
N LYS A 136 -44.16 -13.90 26.54
CA LYS A 136 -43.21 -15.00 26.74
C LYS A 136 -42.14 -14.96 25.69
N ILE A 137 -40.89 -14.86 26.12
CA ILE A 137 -39.74 -15.04 25.25
C ILE A 137 -39.49 -16.55 25.14
N LEU A 138 -39.67 -17.14 23.95
CA LEU A 138 -39.28 -18.51 23.70
C LEU A 138 -37.78 -18.68 23.90
N GLU A 139 -37.36 -19.70 24.65
CA GLU A 139 -35.99 -20.06 24.84
C GLU A 139 -35.25 -20.14 23.47
N VAL A 140 -34.06 -19.64 23.48
CA VAL A 140 -33.19 -19.65 22.26
C VAL A 140 -32.48 -21.01 22.19
N PRO A 141 -32.84 -21.92 21.27
CA PRO A 141 -32.17 -23.20 21.19
C PRO A 141 -30.73 -23.01 20.73
N LYS A 142 -29.79 -23.57 21.52
CA LYS A 142 -28.38 -23.67 21.14
C LYS A 142 -28.17 -24.88 20.26
N ILE A 143 -27.78 -24.68 19.02
CA ILE A 143 -27.54 -25.76 18.05
C ILE A 143 -26.02 -25.87 17.83
N LYS A 144 -25.44 -27.07 17.86
CA LYS A 144 -24.05 -27.27 17.47
C LYS A 144 -23.87 -26.73 16.06
N MET A 145 -22.85 -25.86 15.84
CA MET A 145 -22.66 -25.15 14.56
C MET A 145 -22.59 -26.11 13.39
N ASN A 146 -21.88 -27.23 13.50
CA ASN A 146 -21.75 -28.21 12.43
C ASN A 146 -23.09 -28.83 12.05
N ASN A 147 -23.99 -29.09 13.03
CA ASN A 147 -25.36 -29.61 12.74
C ASN A 147 -26.22 -28.55 12.07
N TRP A 148 -26.07 -27.28 12.52
CA TRP A 148 -26.75 -26.16 11.87
C TRP A 148 -26.32 -25.97 10.42
N LEU A 149 -25.00 -25.99 10.15
CA LEU A 149 -24.47 -25.84 8.79
C LEU A 149 -24.93 -26.98 7.87
N ALA A 150 -24.97 -28.19 8.39
CA ALA A 150 -25.48 -29.33 7.66
C ALA A 150 -26.98 -29.16 7.32
N PHE A 151 -27.80 -28.76 8.29
CA PHE A 151 -29.22 -28.47 8.08
C PHE A 151 -29.44 -27.32 7.10
N PHE A 152 -28.74 -26.20 7.33
CA PHE A 152 -28.87 -25.00 6.51
C PHE A 152 -28.42 -25.23 5.09
N GLY A 153 -27.34 -25.98 4.87
CA GLY A 153 -26.85 -26.35 3.55
C GLY A 153 -27.86 -27.21 2.76
N PHE A 154 -28.44 -28.21 3.42
CA PHE A 154 -29.44 -29.03 2.79
C PHE A 154 -30.76 -28.29 2.55
N TRP A 155 -31.16 -27.40 3.49
CA TRP A 155 -32.34 -26.54 3.32
C TRP A 155 -32.13 -25.52 2.18
N ILE A 156 -30.95 -24.95 2.04
CA ILE A 156 -30.64 -24.02 0.94
C ILE A 156 -30.86 -24.68 -0.41
N ALA A 157 -30.49 -25.95 -0.55
CA ALA A 157 -30.70 -26.73 -1.77
C ALA A 157 -32.20 -27.14 -1.93
N GLU A 158 -32.72 -27.92 -1.04
CA GLU A 158 -33.99 -28.67 -1.20
C GLU A 158 -35.17 -28.06 -0.41
N GLY A 159 -34.92 -27.06 0.41
CA GLY A 159 -35.88 -26.54 1.37
C GLY A 159 -36.83 -25.48 0.81
N SER A 160 -38.04 -25.45 1.33
CA SER A 160 -39.07 -24.43 1.12
C SER A 160 -39.74 -24.07 2.44
N ILE A 161 -40.34 -22.90 2.51
CA ILE A 161 -41.12 -22.44 3.65
C ILE A 161 -42.47 -21.90 3.18
N TYR A 162 -43.48 -22.11 3.98
CA TYR A 162 -44.78 -21.51 3.73
C TYR A 162 -45.60 -21.43 4.99
N GLU A 163 -46.53 -20.47 5.03
CA GLU A 163 -47.52 -20.28 6.08
C GLU A 163 -48.83 -20.87 5.61
N ARG A 164 -49.46 -21.71 6.44
CA ARG A 164 -50.80 -22.26 6.19
C ARG A 164 -51.78 -21.70 7.21
N LYS A 165 -52.75 -20.94 6.77
CA LYS A 165 -53.88 -20.49 7.57
C LYS A 165 -54.92 -21.61 7.66
N ARG A 166 -55.24 -22.03 8.89
CA ARG A 166 -56.29 -23.01 9.16
C ARG A 166 -57.49 -22.32 9.79
N LYS A 167 -58.68 -22.56 9.19
CA LYS A 167 -59.98 -22.15 9.78
C LYS A 167 -60.47 -23.31 10.64
N MET A 168 -60.82 -23.03 11.88
CA MET A 168 -61.50 -24.02 12.77
C MET A 168 -62.96 -23.59 13.00
N LYS A 169 -63.89 -24.57 13.01
CA LYS A 169 -65.35 -24.29 13.15
C LYS A 169 -65.75 -23.67 14.49
N ASN A 170 -64.91 -23.81 15.55
CA ASN A 170 -65.29 -23.34 16.91
C ASN A 170 -64.08 -22.70 17.67
N ARG A 171 -63.03 -22.24 16.99
CA ARG A 171 -61.85 -21.62 17.57
C ARG A 171 -61.29 -20.54 16.68
N SER A 172 -60.45 -19.63 17.20
CA SER A 172 -59.76 -18.62 16.45
C SER A 172 -58.87 -19.25 15.36
N ASN A 173 -58.86 -18.60 14.17
CA ASN A 173 -57.97 -19.01 13.07
C ASN A 173 -56.52 -18.98 13.53
N TYR A 174 -55.75 -20.02 13.19
CA TYR A 174 -54.32 -20.05 13.54
C TYR A 174 -53.46 -20.29 12.28
N SER A 175 -52.20 -19.82 12.34
CA SER A 175 -51.23 -20.04 11.28
C SER A 175 -50.25 -21.12 11.67
N GLU A 176 -50.07 -22.10 10.79
CA GLU A 176 -48.96 -23.08 10.86
C GLU A 176 -47.79 -22.55 10.09
N TYR A 177 -46.60 -22.52 10.67
CA TYR A 177 -45.35 -22.06 10.06
C TYR A 177 -44.50 -23.27 9.69
N ILE A 178 -44.51 -23.64 8.43
CA ILE A 178 -43.99 -24.92 7.93
C ILE A 178 -42.67 -24.69 7.19
N ILE A 179 -41.66 -25.43 7.61
CA ILE A 179 -40.41 -25.63 6.86
C ILE A 179 -40.51 -27.04 6.25
N ASN A 180 -40.40 -27.12 4.93
CA ASN A 180 -40.49 -28.37 4.21
C ASN A 180 -39.23 -28.61 3.38
N ILE A 181 -38.68 -29.80 3.50
CA ILE A 181 -37.54 -30.26 2.71
C ILE A 181 -37.98 -31.55 2.01
N SER A 182 -37.81 -31.59 0.68
CA SER A 182 -38.29 -32.69 -0.14
C SER A 182 -37.11 -33.37 -0.85
N GLN A 183 -36.90 -34.66 -0.59
CA GLN A 183 -35.82 -35.43 -1.19
C GLN A 183 -36.33 -36.80 -1.71
N ASN A 184 -35.74 -37.32 -2.77
CA ASN A 184 -35.98 -38.68 -3.18
C ASN A 184 -35.52 -39.64 -2.07
N GLU A 185 -36.23 -40.79 -1.94
CA GLU A 185 -35.81 -41.80 -0.99
C GLU A 185 -34.48 -42.42 -1.43
N ASN A 186 -33.42 -42.03 -0.76
CA ASN A 186 -32.03 -42.43 -1.02
C ASN A 186 -31.17 -42.19 0.22
N GLN A 187 -29.89 -42.52 0.13
CA GLN A 187 -28.92 -42.33 1.22
C GLN A 187 -28.89 -40.88 1.77
N ASN A 188 -29.08 -39.84 0.92
CA ASN A 188 -29.10 -38.44 1.37
C ASN A 188 -30.30 -38.13 2.26
N ALA A 189 -31.47 -38.76 1.98
CA ALA A 189 -32.65 -38.64 2.84
C ALA A 189 -32.45 -39.32 4.19
N ASP A 190 -31.78 -40.50 4.23
CA ASP A 190 -31.46 -41.19 5.49
C ASP A 190 -30.46 -40.38 6.33
N ASP A 191 -29.43 -39.83 5.69
CA ASP A 191 -28.44 -38.96 6.34
C ASP A 191 -29.12 -37.70 6.92
N PHE A 192 -30.06 -37.11 6.19
CA PHE A 192 -30.82 -35.96 6.65
C PHE A 192 -31.72 -36.28 7.82
N LYS A 193 -32.39 -37.47 7.81
CA LYS A 193 -33.18 -37.95 8.96
C LYS A 193 -32.33 -38.13 10.21
N LYS A 194 -31.09 -38.68 10.08
CA LYS A 194 -30.16 -38.80 11.20
C LYS A 194 -29.74 -37.41 11.72
N LEU A 195 -29.58 -36.42 10.83
CA LEU A 195 -29.24 -35.04 11.18
C LEU A 195 -30.42 -34.38 11.96
N LEU A 196 -31.66 -34.54 11.48
CA LEU A 196 -32.83 -33.93 12.15
C LEU A 196 -32.98 -34.43 13.60
N ASN A 197 -32.65 -35.67 13.89
CA ASN A 197 -32.67 -36.21 15.26
C ASN A 197 -31.60 -35.56 16.18
N LYS A 198 -30.64 -34.81 15.66
CA LYS A 198 -29.62 -34.05 16.44
C LYS A 198 -30.00 -32.57 16.61
N LEU A 199 -31.14 -32.17 16.03
CA LEU A 199 -31.61 -30.77 16.12
C LEU A 199 -32.79 -30.66 17.11
N PRO A 200 -32.98 -29.51 17.74
CA PRO A 200 -34.03 -29.29 18.73
C PRO A 200 -35.38 -28.95 18.07
N PHE A 201 -35.72 -29.63 16.99
CA PHE A 201 -36.97 -29.42 16.25
C PHE A 201 -37.72 -30.73 16.06
N GLU A 202 -38.98 -30.73 16.41
CA GLU A 202 -39.88 -31.84 16.05
C GLU A 202 -40.14 -31.81 14.53
N PHE A 203 -40.14 -32.98 13.94
CA PHE A 203 -40.36 -33.14 12.50
C PHE A 203 -41.26 -34.34 12.19
N HIS A 204 -41.98 -34.23 11.07
CA HIS A 204 -42.83 -35.27 10.52
C HIS A 204 -42.36 -35.65 9.12
N ILE A 205 -42.39 -36.95 8.80
CA ILE A 205 -42.05 -37.46 7.48
C ILE A 205 -43.32 -37.93 6.80
N SER A 206 -43.56 -37.43 5.57
CA SER A 206 -44.61 -37.95 4.70
C SER A 206 -44.00 -38.47 3.41
N ARG A 207 -44.48 -39.58 2.90
CA ARG A 207 -44.03 -40.23 1.67
C ARG A 207 -45.00 -39.96 0.56
N ASN A 208 -44.51 -39.45 -0.57
CA ASN A 208 -45.28 -39.31 -1.79
C ASN A 208 -44.78 -40.36 -2.79
N ARG A 209 -45.64 -41.36 -3.04
CA ARG A 209 -45.31 -42.43 -4.02
C ARG A 209 -45.29 -41.88 -5.44
N LYS A 210 -44.27 -42.26 -6.21
CA LYS A 210 -44.16 -41.93 -7.65
C LYS A 210 -44.44 -43.20 -8.44
N ILE A 211 -45.18 -43.08 -9.54
CA ILE A 211 -45.49 -44.20 -10.45
C ILE A 211 -44.21 -44.68 -11.15
N ASN A 212 -43.30 -43.75 -11.49
CA ASN A 212 -42.03 -44.09 -12.10
C ASN A 212 -40.90 -43.35 -11.33
N GLY A 213 -40.01 -44.08 -10.68
CA GLY A 213 -38.85 -43.57 -9.94
C GLY A 213 -38.94 -43.73 -8.42
N PRO A 214 -37.92 -43.33 -7.66
CA PRO A 214 -37.93 -43.45 -6.20
C PRO A 214 -39.00 -42.58 -5.58
N ASP A 215 -39.60 -43.07 -4.50
CA ASP A 215 -40.57 -42.29 -3.70
C ASP A 215 -39.93 -40.99 -3.17
N LYS A 216 -40.77 -39.98 -2.98
CA LYS A 216 -40.36 -38.70 -2.47
C LYS A 216 -40.73 -38.55 -1.00
N LEU A 217 -39.73 -38.34 -0.17
CA LEU A 217 -39.89 -38.02 1.25
C LEU A 217 -39.97 -36.52 1.47
N ASN A 218 -40.98 -36.07 2.27
CA ASN A 218 -41.10 -34.68 2.69
C ASN A 218 -40.91 -34.61 4.21
N PHE A 219 -39.86 -33.92 4.63
CA PHE A 219 -39.56 -33.66 6.01
C PHE A 219 -40.19 -32.30 6.39
N ARG A 220 -41.12 -32.28 7.33
CA ARG A 220 -41.82 -31.08 7.76
C ARG A 220 -41.48 -30.75 9.20
N ILE A 221 -41.04 -29.49 9.42
CA ILE A 221 -40.78 -28.92 10.73
C ILE A 221 -41.80 -27.79 10.96
N ASN A 222 -42.52 -27.83 12.08
CA ASN A 222 -43.42 -26.74 12.49
C ASN A 222 -42.77 -25.89 13.54
N SER A 223 -42.18 -24.75 13.16
CA SER A 223 -41.51 -23.81 14.08
C SER A 223 -41.63 -22.40 13.57
N LYS A 224 -42.36 -21.53 14.27
CA LYS A 224 -42.51 -20.10 13.95
C LYS A 224 -41.18 -19.39 14.03
N GLN A 225 -40.33 -19.71 14.99
CA GLN A 225 -39.03 -19.13 15.21
C GLN A 225 -38.06 -19.47 14.04
N LEU A 226 -37.95 -20.76 13.67
CA LEU A 226 -37.13 -21.20 12.55
C LEU A 226 -37.66 -20.68 11.22
N TYR A 227 -38.99 -20.64 11.02
CA TYR A 227 -39.63 -20.06 9.86
C TYR A 227 -39.26 -18.59 9.69
N ASN A 228 -39.38 -17.78 10.73
CA ASN A 228 -39.05 -16.35 10.70
C ASN A 228 -37.55 -16.09 10.39
N TYR A 229 -36.69 -16.98 10.86
CA TYR A 229 -35.27 -16.90 10.53
C TYR A 229 -35.02 -17.25 9.05
N LEU A 230 -35.58 -18.34 8.57
CA LEU A 230 -35.35 -18.82 7.21
C LEU A 230 -36.09 -17.98 6.14
N LYS A 231 -37.16 -17.28 6.50
CA LYS A 231 -37.90 -16.37 5.62
C LYS A 231 -37.01 -15.27 5.02
N LYS A 232 -35.97 -14.87 5.71
CA LYS A 232 -35.01 -13.83 5.27
C LYS A 232 -34.23 -14.23 4.01
N PHE A 233 -34.12 -15.54 3.75
CA PHE A 233 -33.35 -16.07 2.63
C PHE A 233 -34.16 -16.24 1.33
N GLY A 234 -35.43 -15.87 1.36
CA GLY A 234 -36.30 -15.87 0.17
C GLY A 234 -36.70 -17.23 -0.35
N HIS A 235 -37.12 -17.27 -1.60
CA HIS A 235 -37.50 -18.48 -2.36
C HIS A 235 -36.34 -18.96 -3.25
N ALA A 236 -36.53 -20.02 -4.01
CA ALA A 236 -35.51 -20.68 -4.81
C ALA A 236 -34.71 -19.74 -5.75
N GLY A 237 -35.31 -18.63 -6.22
CA GLY A 237 -34.63 -17.63 -7.05
C GLY A 237 -33.82 -16.57 -6.27
N ASP A 238 -34.07 -16.42 -4.95
CA ASP A 238 -33.53 -15.34 -4.12
C ASP A 238 -32.59 -15.82 -3.03
N LYS A 239 -32.50 -17.17 -2.85
CA LYS A 239 -31.66 -17.76 -1.79
C LYS A 239 -30.21 -17.25 -1.84
N TYR A 240 -29.59 -17.10 -0.67
CA TYR A 240 -28.22 -16.70 -0.51
C TYR A 240 -27.63 -17.22 0.81
N ILE A 241 -26.30 -17.20 0.93
CA ILE A 241 -25.58 -17.58 2.15
C ILE A 241 -25.14 -16.31 2.85
N PRO A 242 -25.53 -16.07 4.13
CA PRO A 242 -25.18 -14.85 4.82
C PRO A 242 -23.66 -14.75 5.08
N GLU A 243 -23.15 -13.52 5.07
CA GLU A 243 -21.75 -13.21 5.26
C GLU A 243 -21.14 -13.87 6.51
N LYS A 244 -21.90 -13.85 7.62
CA LYS A 244 -21.48 -14.50 8.88
C LYS A 244 -21.18 -16.00 8.74
N ILE A 245 -21.82 -16.69 7.79
CA ILE A 245 -21.55 -18.10 7.48
C ILE A 245 -20.37 -18.20 6.51
N LYS A 246 -20.30 -17.35 5.48
CA LYS A 246 -19.19 -17.35 4.50
C LYS A 246 -17.83 -17.02 5.13
N ASN A 247 -17.81 -16.40 6.30
CA ASN A 247 -16.59 -16.06 7.04
C ASN A 247 -16.18 -17.09 8.10
N LEU A 248 -16.85 -18.22 8.17
CA LEU A 248 -16.43 -19.36 9.00
C LEU A 248 -15.17 -20.03 8.44
N ASP A 249 -14.50 -20.77 9.31
CA ASP A 249 -13.34 -21.58 8.95
C ASP A 249 -13.63 -22.59 7.82
N SER A 250 -12.61 -22.90 7.04
CA SER A 250 -12.73 -23.80 5.89
C SER A 250 -13.34 -25.15 6.25
N SER A 251 -13.00 -25.72 7.41
CA SER A 251 -13.57 -27.00 7.88
C SER A 251 -15.09 -26.92 8.11
N GLN A 252 -15.60 -25.79 8.58
CA GLN A 252 -17.04 -25.56 8.77
C GLN A 252 -17.74 -25.22 7.45
N LEU A 253 -17.08 -24.47 6.56
CA LEU A 253 -17.58 -24.22 5.21
C LEU A 253 -17.69 -25.51 4.40
N GLU A 254 -16.77 -26.46 4.58
CA GLU A 254 -16.82 -27.77 3.94
C GLU A 254 -18.07 -28.57 4.33
N ILE A 255 -18.45 -28.52 5.62
CA ILE A 255 -19.70 -29.17 6.07
C ILE A 255 -20.92 -28.58 5.35
N LEU A 256 -21.01 -27.24 5.31
CA LEU A 256 -22.09 -26.55 4.60
C LEU A 256 -22.12 -26.96 3.13
N PHE A 257 -20.98 -26.88 2.44
CA PHE A 257 -20.86 -27.18 1.03
C PHE A 257 -21.19 -28.63 0.70
N ASN A 258 -20.72 -29.59 1.49
CA ASN A 258 -21.02 -31.01 1.31
C ASN A 258 -22.51 -31.31 1.45
N TRP A 259 -23.22 -30.65 2.36
CA TRP A 259 -24.66 -30.81 2.49
C TRP A 259 -25.44 -30.09 1.39
N MET A 260 -24.99 -29.00 0.87
CA MET A 260 -25.52 -28.35 -0.32
C MET A 260 -25.39 -29.29 -1.55
N MET A 261 -24.23 -29.91 -1.71
CA MET A 261 -23.95 -30.87 -2.79
C MET A 261 -24.82 -32.12 -2.73
N LYS A 262 -25.27 -32.56 -1.54
CA LYS A 262 -26.24 -33.67 -1.39
C LYS A 262 -27.62 -33.33 -1.94
N GLY A 263 -27.99 -32.04 -2.03
CA GLY A 263 -29.25 -31.57 -2.61
C GLY A 263 -29.11 -31.29 -4.11
N ASP A 264 -28.67 -30.09 -4.44
CA ASP A 264 -28.58 -29.56 -5.80
C ASP A 264 -27.21 -29.79 -6.47
N GLY A 265 -26.37 -30.65 -5.92
CA GLY A 265 -25.07 -30.99 -6.47
C GLY A 265 -25.04 -32.15 -7.43
N TYR A 266 -24.07 -32.18 -8.33
CA TYR A 266 -23.73 -33.29 -9.19
C TYR A 266 -22.25 -33.63 -9.05
N ILE A 267 -21.93 -34.89 -8.81
CA ILE A 267 -20.58 -35.44 -8.74
C ILE A 267 -20.49 -36.57 -9.74
N GLY A 268 -19.68 -36.41 -10.77
CA GLY A 268 -19.49 -37.46 -11.79
C GLY A 268 -18.22 -37.20 -12.61
N ASN A 269 -17.46 -38.26 -12.93
CA ASN A 269 -16.23 -38.23 -13.71
C ASN A 269 -15.20 -37.20 -13.19
N GLY A 270 -15.10 -37.05 -11.85
CA GLY A 270 -14.19 -36.06 -11.22
C GLY A 270 -14.67 -34.61 -11.29
N ASN A 271 -15.84 -34.35 -11.89
CA ASN A 271 -16.43 -33.01 -11.94
C ASN A 271 -17.38 -32.81 -10.77
N TYR A 272 -17.34 -31.62 -10.18
CA TYR A 272 -18.26 -31.16 -9.14
C TYR A 272 -19.03 -29.96 -9.69
N GLU A 273 -20.34 -30.08 -9.81
CA GLU A 273 -21.19 -28.99 -10.26
C GLU A 273 -22.32 -28.76 -9.24
N TYR A 274 -22.59 -27.50 -8.92
CA TYR A 274 -23.73 -27.09 -8.10
C TYR A 274 -24.71 -26.29 -8.96
N TYR A 275 -25.98 -26.54 -8.82
CA TYR A 275 -27.05 -25.97 -9.64
C TYR A 275 -27.95 -25.05 -8.81
N THR A 276 -28.20 -23.83 -9.26
CA THR A 276 -29.16 -22.94 -8.59
C THR A 276 -29.86 -21.99 -9.56
N LYS A 277 -31.06 -21.52 -9.19
CA LYS A 277 -31.76 -20.46 -9.90
C LYS A 277 -31.37 -19.07 -9.40
N SER A 278 -30.80 -18.96 -8.20
CA SER A 278 -30.38 -17.71 -7.60
C SER A 278 -28.98 -17.33 -8.08
N LYS A 279 -28.83 -16.13 -8.69
CA LYS A 279 -27.54 -15.58 -9.06
C LYS A 279 -26.71 -15.33 -7.80
N LYS A 280 -27.33 -14.79 -6.74
CA LYS A 280 -26.68 -14.49 -5.48
C LYS A 280 -26.13 -15.74 -4.80
N LEU A 281 -26.90 -16.83 -4.80
CA LEU A 281 -26.42 -18.09 -4.28
C LEU A 281 -25.30 -18.69 -5.13
N ALA A 282 -25.34 -18.49 -6.45
CA ALA A 282 -24.25 -18.92 -7.34
C ALA A 282 -22.93 -18.20 -7.01
N ASP A 283 -23.01 -16.90 -6.76
CA ASP A 283 -21.87 -16.09 -6.36
C ASP A 283 -21.32 -16.50 -4.99
N ASP A 284 -22.21 -16.75 -4.02
CA ASP A 284 -21.83 -17.22 -2.68
C ASP A 284 -21.17 -18.61 -2.73
N VAL A 285 -21.66 -19.51 -3.57
CA VAL A 285 -21.07 -20.86 -3.76
C VAL A 285 -19.69 -20.75 -4.40
N GLN A 286 -19.50 -19.87 -5.39
CA GLN A 286 -18.18 -19.63 -6.00
C GLN A 286 -17.19 -19.08 -4.97
N GLU A 287 -17.60 -18.13 -4.11
CA GLU A 287 -16.80 -17.62 -3.01
C GLU A 287 -16.41 -18.72 -2.01
N ILE A 288 -17.38 -19.56 -1.61
CA ILE A 288 -17.12 -20.68 -0.68
C ILE A 288 -16.15 -21.68 -1.32
N MET A 289 -16.32 -22.03 -2.59
CA MET A 289 -15.37 -22.91 -3.27
C MET A 289 -13.95 -22.34 -3.28
N THR A 290 -13.80 -21.01 -3.48
CA THR A 290 -12.50 -20.35 -3.38
C THR A 290 -11.90 -20.49 -1.98
N LYS A 291 -12.70 -20.28 -0.93
CA LYS A 291 -12.27 -20.43 0.48
C LYS A 291 -11.98 -21.87 0.88
N LEU A 292 -12.54 -22.84 0.16
CA LEU A 292 -12.20 -24.26 0.30
C LEU A 292 -10.96 -24.67 -0.53
N GLY A 293 -10.27 -23.70 -1.15
CA GLY A 293 -9.09 -23.96 -1.97
C GLY A 293 -9.41 -24.46 -3.37
N TYR A 294 -10.62 -24.25 -3.87
CA TYR A 294 -11.02 -24.63 -5.23
C TYR A 294 -11.23 -23.38 -6.09
N CYS A 295 -10.80 -23.44 -7.34
CA CYS A 295 -11.27 -22.48 -8.33
C CYS A 295 -12.55 -22.98 -8.99
N ALA A 296 -13.54 -22.14 -9.16
CA ALA A 296 -14.81 -22.48 -9.76
C ALA A 296 -15.28 -21.44 -10.76
N ASN A 297 -15.87 -21.88 -11.85
CA ASN A 297 -16.48 -21.03 -12.87
C ASN A 297 -18.00 -21.10 -12.78
N ILE A 298 -18.67 -19.99 -13.03
CA ILE A 298 -20.12 -19.90 -13.18
C ILE A 298 -20.46 -19.85 -14.67
N TYR A 299 -21.34 -20.69 -15.11
CA TYR A 299 -21.95 -20.61 -16.44
C TYR A 299 -23.46 -20.78 -16.37
N ILE A 300 -24.15 -20.40 -17.42
CA ILE A 300 -25.61 -20.45 -17.49
C ILE A 300 -26.04 -21.62 -18.36
N LYS A 301 -26.89 -22.49 -17.80
CA LYS A 301 -27.62 -23.49 -18.56
C LYS A 301 -29.06 -23.05 -18.74
N THR A 302 -29.56 -23.16 -19.97
CA THR A 302 -30.96 -22.86 -20.30
C THR A 302 -31.65 -24.11 -20.89
N LYS A 303 -32.89 -24.36 -20.48
CA LYS A 303 -33.74 -25.38 -21.09
C LYS A 303 -35.17 -24.85 -21.18
N GLY A 304 -35.61 -24.48 -22.37
CA GLY A 304 -36.86 -23.78 -22.57
C GLY A 304 -36.87 -22.42 -21.86
N LYS A 305 -37.90 -22.17 -21.05
CA LYS A 305 -38.02 -20.93 -20.24
C LYS A 305 -37.18 -20.95 -18.93
N PHE A 306 -36.53 -22.04 -18.61
CA PHE A 306 -35.80 -22.19 -17.36
C PHE A 306 -34.32 -21.88 -17.53
N LYS A 307 -33.82 -21.11 -16.61
CA LYS A 307 -32.42 -20.69 -16.53
C LYS A 307 -31.82 -21.12 -15.19
N TRP A 308 -30.64 -21.76 -15.23
CA TRP A 308 -29.89 -22.16 -14.04
C TRP A 308 -28.46 -21.59 -14.12
N TYR A 309 -27.95 -21.21 -12.99
CA TYR A 309 -26.52 -20.96 -12.78
C TYR A 309 -25.88 -22.28 -12.35
N VAL A 310 -24.80 -22.64 -13.02
CA VAL A 310 -24.04 -23.86 -12.73
C VAL A 310 -22.62 -23.42 -12.30
N ILE A 311 -22.26 -23.80 -11.10
CA ILE A 311 -20.96 -23.53 -10.52
C ILE A 311 -20.15 -24.82 -10.65
N SER A 312 -19.12 -24.81 -11.50
CA SER A 312 -18.29 -25.98 -11.81
C SER A 312 -16.88 -25.81 -11.25
N ARG A 313 -16.46 -26.79 -10.44
CA ARG A 313 -15.10 -26.87 -9.90
C ARG A 313 -14.12 -27.19 -11.03
N LEU A 314 -12.98 -26.49 -11.05
CA LEU A 314 -11.87 -26.78 -11.96
C LEU A 314 -10.92 -27.81 -11.32
N ALA A 315 -10.63 -28.90 -12.02
CA ALA A 315 -9.85 -30.00 -11.49
C ALA A 315 -8.36 -29.72 -11.27
N THR A 316 -7.80 -28.73 -11.99
CA THR A 316 -6.37 -28.42 -11.95
C THR A 316 -6.06 -27.31 -10.95
N LYS A 317 -4.88 -27.37 -10.32
CA LYS A 317 -4.41 -26.34 -9.35
C LYS A 317 -4.04 -25.01 -9.99
N MET A 318 -3.71 -24.97 -11.28
CA MET A 318 -3.25 -23.81 -12.02
C MET A 318 -3.94 -23.67 -13.37
N HIS A 319 -4.00 -22.42 -13.90
CA HIS A 319 -4.38 -22.17 -15.30
C HIS A 319 -3.15 -22.26 -16.19
N LYS A 320 -3.12 -23.24 -17.07
CA LYS A 320 -2.20 -23.31 -18.21
C LYS A 320 -2.86 -22.61 -19.39
N VAL A 321 -2.34 -21.47 -19.81
CA VAL A 321 -2.91 -20.68 -20.90
C VAL A 321 -2.12 -20.95 -22.17
N ALA A 322 -2.76 -21.45 -23.22
CA ALA A 322 -2.12 -21.67 -24.51
C ALA A 322 -1.95 -20.33 -25.26
N ALA A 323 -0.87 -20.16 -26.01
CA ALA A 323 -0.57 -18.95 -26.76
C ALA A 323 -1.73 -18.48 -27.66
N LYS A 324 -2.43 -19.40 -28.32
CA LYS A 324 -3.61 -19.13 -29.17
C LYS A 324 -4.82 -18.54 -28.41
N ASN A 325 -4.82 -18.60 -27.08
CA ASN A 325 -5.86 -18.08 -26.22
C ASN A 325 -5.52 -16.71 -25.63
N ILE A 326 -4.43 -16.09 -26.06
CA ILE A 326 -4.02 -14.75 -25.68
C ILE A 326 -4.14 -13.85 -26.91
N ASN A 327 -5.16 -13.01 -26.91
CA ASN A 327 -5.48 -12.14 -28.05
C ASN A 327 -5.19 -10.69 -27.70
N LYS A 328 -4.66 -9.93 -28.67
CA LYS A 328 -4.56 -8.46 -28.59
C LYS A 328 -5.85 -7.88 -29.15
N ILE A 329 -6.61 -7.17 -28.34
CA ILE A 329 -7.91 -6.60 -28.72
C ILE A 329 -7.81 -5.08 -28.61
N GLU A 330 -8.24 -4.36 -29.65
CA GLU A 330 -8.42 -2.92 -29.58
C GLU A 330 -9.59 -2.62 -28.61
N TYR A 331 -9.32 -1.75 -27.65
CA TYR A 331 -10.26 -1.37 -26.62
C TYR A 331 -10.34 0.15 -26.51
N SER A 332 -11.56 0.67 -26.42
CA SER A 332 -11.82 2.07 -26.14
C SER A 332 -12.89 2.17 -25.07
N GLY A 333 -12.51 2.66 -23.91
CA GLY A 333 -13.40 2.78 -22.75
C GLY A 333 -12.62 2.88 -21.44
N LYS A 334 -13.35 2.94 -20.34
CA LYS A 334 -12.74 3.02 -19.02
C LYS A 334 -12.14 1.68 -18.59
N VAL A 335 -10.99 1.74 -17.95
CA VAL A 335 -10.31 0.63 -17.32
C VAL A 335 -10.16 0.88 -15.83
N TYR A 336 -10.20 -0.17 -15.04
CA TYR A 336 -10.31 -0.08 -13.59
C TYR A 336 -9.29 -0.97 -12.88
N CYS A 337 -8.86 -0.54 -11.70
CA CYS A 337 -8.12 -1.35 -10.75
C CYS A 337 -8.34 -0.83 -9.32
N VAL A 338 -7.91 -1.59 -8.34
CA VAL A 338 -7.72 -1.11 -6.97
C VAL A 338 -6.35 -1.57 -6.48
N GLU A 339 -5.72 -0.73 -5.70
CA GLU A 339 -4.48 -1.06 -5.04
C GLU A 339 -4.76 -1.69 -3.67
N VAL A 340 -4.06 -2.77 -3.34
CA VAL A 340 -4.19 -3.49 -2.07
C VAL A 340 -2.82 -3.92 -1.54
N PRO A 341 -2.66 -4.07 -0.20
CA PRO A 341 -1.37 -4.45 0.41
C PRO A 341 -0.75 -5.73 -0.16
N ASN A 342 -1.54 -6.77 -0.41
CA ASN A 342 -1.06 -8.03 -0.98
C ASN A 342 -0.72 -7.96 -2.47
N GLN A 343 -0.97 -6.84 -3.13
CA GLN A 343 -0.75 -6.63 -4.58
C GLN A 343 -1.44 -7.67 -5.47
N THR A 344 -2.43 -8.36 -4.96
CA THR A 344 -3.22 -9.38 -5.65
C THR A 344 -4.70 -9.11 -5.45
N LEU A 345 -5.49 -9.47 -6.43
CA LEU A 345 -6.95 -9.35 -6.40
C LEU A 345 -7.58 -10.61 -6.91
N LEU A 346 -8.64 -11.08 -6.26
CA LEU A 346 -9.52 -12.07 -6.86
C LEU A 346 -10.54 -11.34 -7.74
N VAL A 347 -10.33 -11.42 -9.03
CA VAL A 347 -11.20 -10.82 -10.04
C VAL A 347 -11.97 -11.87 -10.81
N ARG A 348 -13.08 -11.46 -11.40
CA ARG A 348 -13.92 -12.33 -12.23
C ARG A 348 -14.39 -11.61 -13.48
N ARG A 349 -14.29 -12.28 -14.62
CA ARG A 349 -14.89 -11.83 -15.87
C ARG A 349 -15.67 -12.98 -16.50
N ASN A 350 -16.88 -12.73 -16.99
CA ASN A 350 -17.77 -13.76 -17.56
C ASN A 350 -17.92 -15.01 -16.68
N GLY A 351 -17.99 -14.83 -15.33
CA GLY A 351 -18.13 -15.90 -14.35
C GLY A 351 -16.86 -16.70 -14.04
N LYS A 352 -15.69 -16.33 -14.62
CA LYS A 352 -14.40 -17.03 -14.44
C LYS A 352 -13.49 -16.23 -13.53
N SER A 353 -13.15 -16.75 -12.35
CA SER A 353 -12.33 -16.07 -11.34
C SER A 353 -10.83 -16.32 -11.52
N VAL A 354 -9.99 -15.30 -11.20
CA VAL A 354 -8.52 -15.35 -11.35
C VAL A 354 -7.82 -14.38 -10.40
N TRP A 355 -6.58 -14.69 -10.00
CA TRP A 355 -5.70 -13.80 -9.23
C TRP A 355 -4.85 -12.90 -10.14
N GLY A 356 -4.73 -11.60 -9.82
CA GLY A 356 -3.90 -10.61 -10.52
C GLY A 356 -3.08 -9.73 -9.55
N GLY A 357 -2.07 -8.96 -10.00
CA GLY A 357 -1.10 -8.26 -9.15
C GLY A 357 -0.82 -6.78 -9.45
N ASN A 358 0.01 -6.07 -8.60
CA ASN A 358 0.43 -4.64 -8.71
C ASN A 358 1.70 -4.25 -7.90
N CYS A 359 2.55 -3.28 -8.37
CA CYS A 359 3.28 -2.07 -7.95
C CYS A 359 4.77 -1.99 -7.52
N ALA A 360 5.44 -0.74 -7.56
CA ALA A 360 6.86 -0.41 -7.36
C ALA A 360 7.15 0.53 -6.14
N GLY A 361 8.45 0.63 -5.69
CA GLY A 361 8.95 1.31 -4.48
C GLY A 361 9.50 2.74 -4.66
N ALA A 362 10.66 3.10 -4.04
CA ALA A 362 11.31 4.40 -4.13
C ALA A 362 12.28 4.51 -5.32
N GLN A 363 12.47 5.72 -5.86
CA GLN A 363 13.35 5.99 -7.01
C GLN A 363 14.12 7.30 -6.80
N ALA A 364 15.31 7.40 -7.41
CA ALA A 364 16.09 8.62 -7.48
C ALA A 364 16.66 8.78 -8.89
N PHE A 365 16.63 10.01 -9.39
CA PHE A 365 17.20 10.40 -10.68
C PHE A 365 18.31 11.42 -10.43
N SER A 366 19.54 11.12 -10.86
CA SER A 366 20.68 12.02 -10.76
C SER A 366 20.95 12.72 -12.08
N ASN A 367 21.45 13.96 -12.03
CA ASN A 367 21.71 14.80 -13.20
C ASN A 367 20.51 14.88 -14.15
N PHE A 368 19.33 15.03 -13.58
CA PHE A 368 18.05 14.91 -14.28
C PHE A 368 17.93 15.93 -15.41
N ASP A 369 18.30 17.17 -15.15
CA ASP A 369 18.31 18.27 -16.11
C ASP A 369 19.42 18.12 -17.16
N THR A 370 20.65 17.80 -16.74
CA THR A 370 21.78 17.57 -17.65
C THR A 370 21.49 16.47 -18.67
N TYR A 371 20.95 15.32 -18.23
CA TYR A 371 20.68 14.22 -19.14
C TYR A 371 19.43 14.40 -20.00
N LEU A 372 18.48 15.21 -19.60
CA LEU A 372 17.27 15.47 -20.38
C LEU A 372 17.38 16.65 -21.34
N ALA A 373 18.23 17.64 -21.05
CA ALA A 373 18.42 18.81 -21.90
C ALA A 373 18.68 18.48 -23.39
N PRO A 374 19.54 17.53 -23.77
CA PRO A 374 19.75 17.18 -25.18
C PRO A 374 18.48 16.73 -25.91
N PHE A 375 17.57 16.03 -25.25
CA PHE A 375 16.31 15.57 -25.86
C PHE A 375 15.40 16.75 -26.24
N ILE A 376 15.41 17.84 -25.45
CA ILE A 376 14.67 19.06 -25.76
C ILE A 376 15.15 19.64 -27.09
N ALA A 377 16.46 19.74 -27.29
CA ALA A 377 17.05 20.26 -28.51
C ALA A 377 16.83 19.33 -29.71
N TYR A 378 17.12 18.03 -29.56
CA TYR A 378 17.00 17.06 -30.64
C TYR A 378 15.55 16.82 -31.08
N ASP A 379 14.58 16.89 -30.18
CA ASP A 379 13.16 16.78 -30.48
C ASP A 379 12.55 18.15 -30.90
N GLY A 380 13.31 19.25 -30.83
CA GLY A 380 12.92 20.60 -31.21
C GLY A 380 11.79 21.17 -30.37
N LEU A 381 11.76 20.83 -29.07
CA LEU A 381 10.68 21.22 -28.16
C LEU A 381 10.80 22.69 -27.77
N ASN A 382 9.68 23.41 -27.82
CA ASN A 382 9.58 24.77 -27.28
C ASN A 382 9.28 24.76 -25.76
N TYR A 383 9.33 25.92 -25.12
CA TYR A 383 9.13 26.04 -23.68
C TYR A 383 7.78 25.50 -23.20
N GLN A 384 6.69 25.70 -23.94
CA GLN A 384 5.36 25.24 -23.57
C GLN A 384 5.26 23.71 -23.60
N GLU A 385 5.91 23.09 -24.59
CA GLU A 385 5.95 21.63 -24.72
C GLU A 385 6.80 21.01 -23.60
N VAL A 386 7.92 21.63 -23.24
CA VAL A 386 8.75 21.22 -22.07
C VAL A 386 7.96 21.37 -20.78
N LYS A 387 7.26 22.51 -20.59
CA LYS A 387 6.43 22.76 -19.41
C LYS A 387 5.29 21.74 -19.31
N GLN A 388 4.63 21.40 -20.43
CA GLN A 388 3.59 20.37 -20.48
C GLN A 388 4.14 18.98 -20.13
N ALA A 389 5.27 18.58 -20.71
CA ALA A 389 5.91 17.30 -20.41
C ALA A 389 6.31 17.20 -18.91
N MET A 390 6.83 18.28 -18.36
CA MET A 390 7.18 18.37 -16.94
C MET A 390 5.94 18.32 -16.05
N GLN A 391 4.84 18.97 -16.44
CA GLN A 391 3.56 18.88 -15.74
C GLN A 391 3.06 17.43 -15.67
N GLU A 392 3.09 16.71 -16.79
CA GLU A 392 2.71 15.29 -16.83
C GLU A 392 3.61 14.44 -15.92
N PHE A 393 4.92 14.70 -15.91
CA PHE A 393 5.85 14.04 -15.01
C PHE A 393 5.51 14.28 -13.55
N LEU A 394 5.30 15.55 -13.13
CA LEU A 394 4.95 15.91 -11.75
C LEU A 394 3.64 15.29 -11.30
N PHE A 395 2.59 15.35 -12.13
CA PHE A 395 1.30 14.73 -11.79
C PHE A 395 1.41 13.22 -11.68
N ASN A 396 2.20 12.55 -12.55
CA ASN A 396 2.42 11.12 -12.47
C ASN A 396 3.24 10.71 -11.23
N MET A 397 4.23 11.51 -10.82
CA MET A 397 5.03 11.24 -9.60
C MET A 397 4.21 11.41 -8.32
N ASN A 398 3.19 12.26 -8.32
CA ASN A 398 2.30 12.47 -7.16
C ASN A 398 1.09 11.53 -7.12
N VAL A 399 1.04 10.57 -8.03
CA VAL A 399 0.06 9.48 -7.98
C VAL A 399 0.50 8.44 -6.93
N PRO A 400 -0.28 8.21 -5.84
CA PRO A 400 0.05 7.21 -4.84
C PRO A 400 0.09 5.81 -5.43
N THR A 401 1.28 5.24 -5.59
CA THR A 401 1.51 3.92 -6.20
C THR A 401 2.12 2.92 -5.21
N ARG A 402 2.50 3.35 -4.01
CA ARG A 402 3.08 2.51 -2.95
C ARG A 402 2.01 1.97 -2.00
N VAL A 403 2.35 0.85 -1.35
CA VAL A 403 1.59 0.33 -0.21
C VAL A 403 1.50 1.39 0.90
N GLY A 404 0.31 1.62 1.45
CA GLY A 404 0.09 2.59 2.51
C GLY A 404 -0.32 3.99 2.03
N PHE A 405 -0.82 4.14 0.81
CA PHE A 405 -1.22 5.42 0.18
C PHE A 405 -0.08 6.43 -0.01
N GLN A 406 1.13 5.96 -0.12
CA GLN A 406 2.26 6.81 -0.41
C GLN A 406 2.51 6.87 -1.91
N THR A 407 2.87 8.06 -2.39
CA THR A 407 3.50 8.24 -3.69
C THR A 407 4.83 7.47 -3.71
N PRO A 408 5.35 7.06 -4.88
CA PRO A 408 6.72 6.59 -4.94
C PRO A 408 7.61 7.72 -4.41
N PHE A 409 8.42 7.38 -3.40
CA PHE A 409 9.35 8.36 -2.85
C PHE A 409 10.41 8.66 -3.93
N THR A 410 10.27 9.80 -4.58
CA THR A 410 11.09 10.18 -5.73
C THR A 410 11.95 11.40 -5.36
N ASN A 411 13.25 11.28 -5.57
CA ASN A 411 14.20 12.38 -5.54
C ASN A 411 14.72 12.63 -6.96
N ILE A 412 14.89 13.90 -7.32
CA ILE A 412 15.59 14.31 -8.53
C ILE A 412 16.76 15.21 -8.11
N THR A 413 17.95 14.92 -8.64
CA THR A 413 19.10 15.77 -8.46
C THR A 413 19.34 16.53 -9.76
N MET A 414 19.42 17.83 -9.68
CA MET A 414 19.60 18.76 -10.78
C MET A 414 20.90 19.53 -10.61
N ASP A 415 21.61 19.72 -11.70
CA ASP A 415 22.94 20.34 -11.68
C ASP A 415 22.87 21.86 -11.87
N LEU A 416 21.81 22.39 -12.47
CA LEU A 416 21.60 23.79 -12.86
C LEU A 416 22.61 24.28 -13.90
N GLU A 417 23.82 23.82 -13.83
CA GLU A 417 24.89 24.01 -14.82
C GLU A 417 25.46 22.64 -15.20
N VAL A 418 25.86 22.51 -16.47
CA VAL A 418 26.43 21.25 -16.94
C VAL A 418 27.75 20.98 -16.21
N PRO A 419 27.82 19.90 -15.41
CA PRO A 419 29.02 19.61 -14.62
C PRO A 419 30.28 19.45 -15.49
N ASN A 420 31.43 19.94 -15.04
CA ASN A 420 32.68 19.89 -15.79
C ASN A 420 33.03 18.46 -16.26
N TYR A 421 32.74 17.43 -15.46
CA TYR A 421 33.02 16.03 -15.85
C TYR A 421 32.11 15.50 -16.95
N LEU A 422 30.95 16.17 -17.25
CA LEU A 422 30.03 15.84 -18.34
C LEU A 422 30.16 16.79 -19.53
N LYS A 423 30.69 17.98 -19.33
CA LYS A 423 30.69 19.09 -20.28
C LYS A 423 31.21 18.67 -21.67
N ASP A 424 32.33 17.96 -21.71
CA ASP A 424 33.00 17.53 -22.93
C ASP A 424 32.63 16.08 -23.33
N GLN A 425 31.69 15.43 -22.63
CA GLN A 425 31.25 14.10 -23.01
C GLN A 425 30.19 14.16 -24.10
N ALA A 426 30.35 13.33 -25.14
CA ALA A 426 29.39 13.19 -26.21
C ALA A 426 28.04 12.69 -25.68
N VAL A 427 26.94 13.33 -26.10
CA VAL A 427 25.59 12.95 -25.73
C VAL A 427 25.27 11.54 -26.24
N ILE A 428 24.54 10.76 -25.44
CA ILE A 428 24.12 9.39 -25.80
C ILE A 428 22.61 9.34 -25.96
N ILE A 429 22.11 9.09 -27.16
CA ILE A 429 20.69 8.89 -27.47
C ILE A 429 20.50 7.52 -28.10
N GLY A 430 19.57 6.72 -27.54
CA GLY A 430 19.31 5.37 -28.03
C GLY A 430 20.52 4.41 -27.99
N GLY A 431 21.51 4.70 -27.11
CA GLY A 431 22.74 3.93 -26.98
C GLY A 431 23.82 4.30 -28.02
N GLN A 432 23.64 5.40 -28.78
CA GLN A 432 24.60 5.89 -29.76
C GLN A 432 25.11 7.26 -29.36
N TYR A 433 26.42 7.50 -29.59
CA TYR A 433 27.07 8.79 -29.39
C TYR A 433 26.58 9.78 -30.43
N GLN A 434 26.29 10.99 -30.00
CA GLN A 434 25.96 12.13 -30.85
C GLN A 434 27.19 12.98 -31.11
N GLU A 435 27.10 13.90 -32.08
CA GLU A 435 28.21 14.80 -32.42
C GLU A 435 28.44 15.88 -31.35
N LYS A 436 27.36 16.31 -30.67
CA LYS A 436 27.40 17.34 -29.63
C LYS A 436 27.69 16.76 -28.25
N CYS A 437 28.32 17.56 -27.41
CA CYS A 437 28.58 17.27 -26.00
C CYS A 437 27.50 17.85 -25.09
N TYR A 438 27.39 17.33 -23.87
CA TYR A 438 26.39 17.81 -22.91
C TYR A 438 26.53 19.31 -22.59
N GLY A 439 27.75 19.87 -22.58
CA GLY A 439 27.97 21.29 -22.34
C GLY A 439 27.35 22.26 -23.37
N GLU A 440 26.92 21.77 -24.52
CA GLU A 440 26.26 22.58 -25.56
C GLU A 440 24.75 22.78 -25.31
N PHE A 441 24.17 22.20 -24.24
CA PHE A 441 22.71 22.20 -24.01
C PHE A 441 22.30 22.97 -22.76
N GLN A 442 23.08 23.96 -22.32
CA GLN A 442 22.76 24.75 -21.15
C GLN A 442 21.43 25.51 -21.29
N GLN A 443 21.09 25.97 -22.48
CA GLN A 443 19.83 26.70 -22.70
C GLN A 443 18.59 25.83 -22.46
N GLU A 444 18.65 24.60 -22.92
CA GLU A 444 17.58 23.61 -22.72
C GLU A 444 17.52 23.16 -21.27
N MET A 445 18.63 23.09 -20.59
CA MET A 445 18.70 22.82 -19.15
C MET A 445 18.07 23.94 -18.34
N ASP A 446 18.37 25.22 -18.64
CA ASP A 446 17.70 26.38 -18.03
C ASP A 446 16.18 26.35 -18.25
N MET A 447 15.75 26.00 -19.48
CA MET A 447 14.34 25.87 -19.84
C MET A 447 13.63 24.81 -18.97
N LEU A 448 14.25 23.66 -18.77
CA LEU A 448 13.73 22.57 -17.95
C LEU A 448 13.62 22.97 -16.47
N ASN A 449 14.67 23.54 -15.91
CA ASN A 449 14.73 23.98 -14.52
C ASN A 449 13.69 25.07 -14.23
N ARG A 450 13.55 26.02 -15.15
CA ARG A 450 12.52 27.06 -15.05
C ARG A 450 11.10 26.47 -15.06
N ALA A 451 10.81 25.57 -16.03
CA ALA A 451 9.51 24.93 -16.12
C ALA A 451 9.18 24.11 -14.87
N PHE A 452 10.16 23.40 -14.32
CA PHE A 452 10.02 22.65 -13.09
C PHE A 452 9.69 23.54 -11.90
N ALA A 453 10.45 24.63 -11.67
CA ALA A 453 10.25 25.55 -10.55
C ALA A 453 8.88 26.25 -10.64
N GLU A 454 8.48 26.74 -11.81
CA GLU A 454 7.19 27.36 -12.03
C GLU A 454 6.04 26.39 -11.68
N LEU A 455 6.08 25.14 -12.16
CA LEU A 455 5.05 24.15 -11.90
C LEU A 455 4.99 23.71 -10.44
N MET A 456 6.12 23.63 -9.76
CA MET A 456 6.15 23.35 -8.32
C MET A 456 5.50 24.46 -7.51
N MET A 457 5.65 25.72 -7.94
CA MET A 457 5.00 26.88 -7.32
C MET A 457 3.49 26.98 -7.67
N GLU A 458 3.10 26.62 -8.88
CA GLU A 458 1.68 26.59 -9.31
C GLU A 458 0.88 25.49 -8.57
N GLY A 459 1.52 24.36 -8.29
CA GLY A 459 0.89 23.24 -7.62
C GLY A 459 -0.13 22.48 -8.46
N ASP A 460 -1.01 21.70 -7.80
CA ASP A 460 -2.08 20.96 -8.46
C ASP A 460 -3.26 21.87 -8.86
N ALA A 461 -4.30 21.30 -9.48
CA ALA A 461 -5.51 22.04 -9.91
C ALA A 461 -6.24 22.82 -8.79
N LYS A 462 -5.87 22.61 -7.51
CA LYS A 462 -6.34 23.35 -6.34
C LYS A 462 -5.27 24.24 -5.73
N GLY A 463 -4.13 24.42 -6.39
CA GLY A 463 -3.00 25.19 -5.89
C GLY A 463 -2.26 24.53 -4.73
N ARG A 464 -2.40 23.22 -4.52
CA ARG A 464 -1.65 22.50 -3.49
C ARG A 464 -0.29 22.09 -4.03
N MET A 465 0.74 22.31 -3.22
CA MET A 465 2.10 21.92 -3.57
C MET A 465 2.24 20.43 -3.83
N PHE A 466 3.12 20.09 -4.76
CA PHE A 466 3.52 18.71 -5.00
C PHE A 466 4.50 18.23 -3.92
N SER A 467 4.22 17.06 -3.33
CA SER A 467 5.12 16.44 -2.35
C SER A 467 6.33 15.76 -2.99
N PHE A 468 6.21 15.39 -4.26
CA PHE A 468 7.23 14.69 -5.03
C PHE A 468 7.26 15.17 -6.49
N PRO A 469 8.41 15.05 -7.16
CA PRO A 469 9.71 14.62 -6.63
C PRO A 469 10.31 15.66 -5.68
N ILE A 470 11.19 15.21 -4.76
CA ILE A 470 12.00 16.11 -3.94
C ILE A 470 13.16 16.59 -4.79
N PRO A 471 13.28 17.90 -5.10
CA PRO A 471 14.40 18.43 -5.86
C PRO A 471 15.61 18.67 -4.97
N THR A 472 16.77 18.27 -5.46
CA THR A 472 18.08 18.58 -4.87
C THR A 472 18.91 19.28 -5.91
N TYR A 473 19.40 20.48 -5.62
CA TYR A 473 20.26 21.25 -6.50
C TYR A 473 21.71 21.15 -6.06
N ASN A 474 22.59 20.87 -7.02
CA ASN A 474 24.02 20.78 -6.80
C ASN A 474 24.65 22.18 -6.86
N ILE A 475 25.31 22.59 -5.79
CA ILE A 475 26.03 23.88 -5.71
C ILE A 475 27.53 23.59 -5.76
N THR A 476 28.15 23.97 -6.89
CA THR A 476 29.57 23.75 -7.20
C THR A 476 30.34 25.05 -7.18
N GLU A 477 31.69 25.02 -7.19
CA GLU A 477 32.54 26.22 -7.17
C GLU A 477 32.33 27.14 -8.38
N ASP A 478 31.99 26.55 -9.52
CA ASP A 478 31.75 27.22 -10.80
C ASP A 478 30.30 27.66 -11.03
N PHE A 479 29.46 27.60 -10.00
CA PHE A 479 28.03 27.94 -10.09
C PHE A 479 27.81 29.44 -10.42
N GLU A 480 27.04 29.70 -11.51
CA GLU A 480 26.68 31.05 -11.97
C GLU A 480 25.51 31.65 -11.16
N TRP A 481 25.82 32.31 -10.05
CA TRP A 481 24.83 32.91 -9.16
C TRP A 481 23.97 34.01 -9.81
N GLU A 482 24.49 34.64 -10.86
CA GLU A 482 23.83 35.79 -11.52
C GLU A 482 22.94 35.36 -12.72
N ASN A 483 22.77 34.06 -12.96
CA ASN A 483 21.91 33.58 -14.03
C ASN A 483 20.43 33.87 -13.70
N GLU A 484 19.87 34.93 -14.32
CA GLU A 484 18.45 35.33 -14.12
C GLU A 484 17.44 34.32 -14.62
N LYS A 485 17.79 33.43 -15.56
CA LYS A 485 16.88 32.38 -16.04
C LYS A 485 16.52 31.37 -14.93
N LEU A 486 17.33 31.27 -13.90
CA LEU A 486 17.13 30.41 -12.73
C LEU A 486 16.38 31.13 -11.58
N ASP A 487 15.98 32.39 -11.75
CA ASP A 487 15.22 33.13 -10.72
C ASP A 487 13.98 32.40 -10.19
N PRO A 488 13.20 31.66 -11.00
CA PRO A 488 12.10 30.85 -10.48
C PRO A 488 12.52 29.79 -9.44
N VAL A 489 13.74 29.24 -9.52
CA VAL A 489 14.29 28.31 -8.52
C VAL A 489 14.46 29.03 -7.17
N TRP A 490 14.98 30.24 -7.20
CA TRP A 490 15.18 31.06 -6.00
C TRP A 490 13.88 31.58 -5.43
N GLU A 491 12.92 31.93 -6.29
CA GLU A 491 11.57 32.29 -5.88
C GLU A 491 10.85 31.11 -5.20
N MET A 492 10.96 29.91 -5.76
CA MET A 492 10.43 28.68 -5.16
C MET A 492 11.07 28.40 -3.80
N THR A 493 12.38 28.64 -3.67
CA THR A 493 13.11 28.50 -2.40
C THR A 493 12.59 29.49 -1.37
N ALA A 494 12.47 30.76 -1.74
CA ALA A 494 12.02 31.84 -0.86
C ALA A 494 10.57 31.65 -0.36
N LYS A 495 9.68 31.18 -1.24
CA LYS A 495 8.26 31.02 -0.93
C LYS A 495 7.94 29.75 -0.17
N PHE A 496 8.57 28.66 -0.54
CA PHE A 496 8.11 27.32 -0.15
C PHE A 496 9.15 26.46 0.55
N GLY A 497 10.43 26.85 0.51
CA GLY A 497 11.51 26.04 1.08
C GLY A 497 11.60 24.62 0.48
N ILE A 498 11.16 24.43 -0.76
CA ILE A 498 11.06 23.10 -1.39
C ILE A 498 12.43 22.51 -1.73
N PRO A 499 13.40 23.26 -2.35
CA PRO A 499 14.64 22.64 -2.78
C PRO A 499 15.55 22.31 -1.61
N TYR A 500 16.31 21.25 -1.82
CA TYR A 500 17.49 20.93 -1.04
C TYR A 500 18.72 21.31 -1.83
N PHE A 501 19.77 21.74 -1.15
CA PHE A 501 21.05 22.12 -1.74
C PHE A 501 22.11 21.12 -1.32
N SER A 502 22.81 20.53 -2.33
CA SER A 502 24.01 19.74 -2.13
C SER A 502 25.22 20.66 -2.19
N ASN A 503 26.01 20.74 -1.13
CA ASN A 503 27.16 21.62 -1.04
C ASN A 503 28.43 20.91 -1.52
N TYR A 504 28.96 21.33 -2.66
CA TYR A 504 30.25 20.85 -3.20
C TYR A 504 31.36 21.91 -3.11
N ILE A 505 31.11 23.07 -2.49
CA ILE A 505 32.09 24.13 -2.33
C ILE A 505 32.96 23.87 -1.11
N ASN A 506 32.36 23.75 0.07
CA ASN A 506 33.11 23.67 1.33
C ASN A 506 32.93 22.34 2.07
N SER A 507 32.14 21.41 1.52
CA SER A 507 31.98 20.07 2.10
C SER A 507 33.09 19.11 1.66
N ASP A 508 33.16 17.94 2.28
CA ASP A 508 34.09 16.88 1.90
C ASP A 508 33.60 16.05 0.68
N MET A 509 32.55 16.52 0.00
CA MET A 509 31.99 15.87 -1.20
C MET A 509 32.70 16.35 -2.46
N ASP A 510 33.07 15.38 -3.33
CA ASP A 510 33.62 15.66 -4.65
C ASP A 510 32.48 15.67 -5.68
N PRO A 511 32.29 16.74 -6.48
CA PRO A 511 31.24 16.81 -7.50
C PRO A 511 31.24 15.63 -8.49
N GLU A 512 32.43 15.07 -8.78
CA GLU A 512 32.53 13.90 -9.69
C GLU A 512 32.08 12.61 -9.03
N ASP A 513 32.18 12.52 -7.71
CA ASP A 513 32.00 11.26 -6.98
C ASP A 513 30.65 11.14 -6.28
N ALA A 514 30.04 12.26 -5.89
CA ALA A 514 28.84 12.24 -5.06
C ALA A 514 27.57 12.28 -5.90
N ARG A 515 26.61 11.45 -5.52
CA ARG A 515 25.26 11.41 -6.08
C ARG A 515 24.26 11.33 -4.92
N SER A 516 23.19 12.07 -5.03
CA SER A 516 22.12 12.05 -4.04
C SER A 516 21.11 10.96 -4.35
N MET A 517 20.67 10.23 -3.33
CA MET A 517 19.51 9.34 -3.37
C MET A 517 18.37 9.88 -2.53
N CYS A 518 17.22 9.17 -2.54
CA CYS A 518 15.98 9.58 -1.88
C CYS A 518 16.14 10.01 -0.40
N CYS A 519 17.12 9.44 0.33
CA CYS A 519 17.48 9.84 1.70
C CYS A 519 18.74 10.71 1.78
N ARG A 520 19.12 11.41 0.67
CA ARG A 520 20.36 12.19 0.53
C ARG A 520 21.60 11.36 0.86
N LEU A 521 21.56 10.10 0.47
CA LEU A 521 22.66 9.16 0.65
C LEU A 521 23.87 9.64 -0.15
N ARG A 522 25.01 9.84 0.53
CA ARG A 522 26.29 10.18 -0.09
C ARG A 522 26.85 8.93 -0.79
N LEU A 523 27.16 9.05 -2.05
CA LEU A 523 27.67 7.94 -2.87
C LEU A 523 29.01 8.36 -3.48
N SER A 524 30.11 7.80 -2.98
CA SER A 524 31.40 7.97 -3.63
C SER A 524 31.49 7.12 -4.89
N ASN A 525 31.49 7.77 -6.03
CA ASN A 525 31.68 7.10 -7.32
C ASN A 525 33.08 6.49 -7.46
N LYS A 526 34.11 7.07 -6.85
CA LYS A 526 35.50 6.50 -6.87
C LYS A 526 35.52 5.10 -6.28
N GLU A 527 34.92 4.91 -5.11
CA GLU A 527 34.80 3.58 -4.49
C GLU A 527 33.93 2.63 -5.30
N LEU A 528 32.82 3.11 -5.81
CA LEU A 528 31.89 2.32 -6.63
C LEU A 528 32.46 2.01 -8.02
N ARG A 529 33.24 2.94 -8.63
CA ARG A 529 33.97 2.70 -9.89
C ARG A 529 35.10 1.68 -9.69
N LYS A 530 35.86 1.72 -8.59
CA LYS A 530 36.82 0.68 -8.23
C LYS A 530 36.16 -0.69 -8.12
N ARG A 531 34.93 -0.75 -7.62
CA ARG A 531 34.08 -1.94 -7.57
C ARG A 531 33.34 -2.22 -8.90
N GLY A 532 33.51 -1.39 -9.95
CA GLY A 532 33.06 -1.61 -11.31
C GLY A 532 31.64 -1.23 -11.62
N GLY A 533 31.22 -0.07 -11.19
CA GLY A 533 30.05 0.61 -11.72
C GLY A 533 30.34 1.20 -13.10
N GLY A 534 29.68 0.70 -14.10
CA GLY A 534 29.40 1.21 -15.43
C GLY A 534 30.44 1.97 -16.23
N LEU A 535 30.84 1.43 -17.37
CA LEU A 535 31.21 2.23 -18.54
C LEU A 535 29.98 3.05 -18.95
N PHE A 536 30.16 4.30 -19.39
CA PHE A 536 29.11 5.14 -19.98
C PHE A 536 28.11 5.81 -19.03
N GLY A 537 28.57 6.55 -18.02
CA GLY A 537 27.68 7.46 -17.26
C GLY A 537 26.48 6.81 -16.55
N ALA A 538 26.35 5.49 -16.68
CA ALA A 538 25.33 4.75 -15.94
C ALA A 538 25.70 4.75 -14.45
N ASN A 539 24.81 5.20 -13.64
CA ASN A 539 24.94 5.19 -12.19
C ASN A 539 25.36 3.82 -11.66
N PRO A 540 26.11 3.79 -10.56
CA PRO A 540 26.73 2.57 -10.03
C PRO A 540 25.73 1.54 -9.51
N LEU A 541 24.45 1.60 -9.88
CA LEU A 541 23.42 0.61 -9.52
C LEU A 541 23.46 0.30 -8.03
N THR A 542 23.32 1.32 -7.22
CA THR A 542 23.45 1.28 -5.77
C THR A 542 22.18 1.76 -5.07
N GLY A 543 22.13 1.59 -3.76
CA GLY A 543 21.03 2.01 -2.92
C GLY A 543 21.22 1.55 -1.49
N SER A 544 20.17 1.64 -0.67
CA SER A 544 20.15 1.06 0.65
C SER A 544 19.31 -0.22 0.67
N LEU A 545 19.85 -1.29 1.27
CA LEU A 545 19.10 -2.53 1.54
C LEU A 545 18.05 -2.35 2.62
N GLY A 546 18.34 -1.46 3.55
CA GLY A 546 17.48 -1.14 4.66
C GLY A 546 18.17 -0.30 5.69
N VAL A 547 17.36 0.39 6.48
CA VAL A 547 17.81 1.27 7.56
C VAL A 547 17.39 0.67 8.89
N ILE A 548 18.32 0.61 9.85
CA ILE A 548 18.03 0.29 11.26
C ILE A 548 18.39 1.50 12.09
N THR A 549 17.38 2.07 12.78
CA THR A 549 17.55 3.27 13.58
C THR A 549 17.70 2.91 15.05
N LEU A 550 18.76 3.41 15.69
CA LEU A 550 19.03 3.24 17.12
C LEU A 550 18.23 4.24 17.96
N ASN A 551 17.65 3.76 19.06
CA ASN A 551 16.97 4.57 20.06
C ASN A 551 18.00 5.10 21.06
N MET A 552 18.57 6.28 20.79
CA MET A 552 19.63 6.88 21.63
C MET A 552 19.11 7.32 23.01
N PRO A 553 17.90 7.93 23.15
CA PRO A 553 17.35 8.30 24.48
C PRO A 553 17.28 7.14 25.45
N ARG A 554 16.86 5.95 25.00
CA ARG A 554 16.83 4.75 25.85
C ARG A 554 18.24 4.34 26.31
N ILE A 555 19.22 4.47 25.44
CA ILE A 555 20.64 4.19 25.79
C ILE A 555 21.08 5.18 26.86
N GLY A 556 20.83 6.49 26.66
CA GLY A 556 21.17 7.54 27.61
C GLY A 556 20.53 7.35 28.98
N TYR A 557 19.24 7.02 29.00
CA TYR A 557 18.50 6.75 30.23
C TYR A 557 19.05 5.52 31.02
N GLN A 558 19.50 4.50 30.32
CA GLN A 558 19.93 3.23 30.95
C GLN A 558 21.41 3.19 31.31
N ALA A 559 22.24 4.04 30.71
CA ALA A 559 23.68 4.04 30.94
C ALA A 559 24.07 4.86 32.17
N GLN A 560 24.99 4.36 32.99
CA GLN A 560 25.50 5.07 34.16
C GLN A 560 26.88 5.72 33.89
N THR A 561 27.60 5.22 32.89
CA THR A 561 28.94 5.68 32.52
C THR A 561 29.07 5.80 31.00
N LYS A 562 29.99 6.66 30.53
CA LYS A 562 30.32 6.77 29.10
C LYS A 562 30.72 5.41 28.49
N LYS A 563 31.42 4.58 29.24
CA LYS A 563 31.81 3.24 28.81
C LYS A 563 30.59 2.38 28.57
N GLU A 564 29.68 2.32 29.53
CA GLU A 564 28.41 1.56 29.41
C GLU A 564 27.53 2.11 28.27
N PHE A 565 27.47 3.43 28.09
CA PHE A 565 26.76 4.04 26.97
C PHE A 565 27.29 3.49 25.64
N MET A 566 28.59 3.52 25.43
CA MET A 566 29.21 3.01 24.19
C MET A 566 29.10 1.51 24.02
N GLU A 567 29.19 0.72 25.08
CA GLU A 567 28.95 -0.72 25.03
C GLU A 567 27.54 -1.04 24.56
N ARG A 568 26.54 -0.30 25.02
CA ARG A 568 25.14 -0.41 24.56
C ARG A 568 24.97 0.00 23.10
N VAL A 569 25.59 1.08 22.66
CA VAL A 569 25.62 1.50 21.26
C VAL A 569 26.20 0.38 20.39
N TYR A 570 27.37 -0.14 20.73
CA TYR A 570 28.01 -1.22 19.98
C TYR A 570 27.18 -2.51 19.96
N TYR A 571 26.61 -2.89 21.10
CA TYR A 571 25.71 -4.03 21.14
C TYR A 571 24.55 -3.91 20.16
N LEU A 572 23.87 -2.76 20.10
CA LEU A 572 22.76 -2.53 19.19
C LEU A 572 23.23 -2.42 17.72
N MET A 573 24.40 -1.84 17.46
CA MET A 573 25.01 -1.82 16.14
C MET A 573 25.33 -3.23 15.64
N ASP A 574 25.85 -4.12 16.49
CA ASP A 574 26.13 -5.51 16.16
C ASP A 574 24.84 -6.26 15.82
N GLN A 575 23.77 -6.04 16.58
CA GLN A 575 22.45 -6.60 16.25
C GLN A 575 21.90 -6.06 14.92
N ALA A 576 22.11 -4.76 14.64
CA ALA A 576 21.75 -4.14 13.39
C ALA A 576 22.54 -4.74 12.21
N LYS A 577 23.85 -4.94 12.37
CA LYS A 577 24.69 -5.60 11.37
C LYS A 577 24.13 -6.99 11.04
N GLU A 578 23.92 -7.84 12.05
CA GLU A 578 23.39 -9.19 11.84
C GLU A 578 22.04 -9.18 11.11
N SER A 579 21.14 -8.30 11.53
CA SER A 579 19.83 -8.18 10.89
C SER A 579 19.93 -7.74 9.41
N LEU A 580 20.80 -6.78 9.09
CA LEU A 580 21.01 -6.30 7.73
C LEU A 580 21.69 -7.36 6.85
N GLU A 581 22.64 -8.13 7.39
CA GLU A 581 23.27 -9.24 6.67
C GLU A 581 22.29 -10.38 6.41
N VAL A 582 21.39 -10.69 7.36
CA VAL A 582 20.28 -11.63 7.12
C VAL A 582 19.39 -11.11 6.00
N LYS A 583 19.00 -9.83 6.05
CA LYS A 583 18.19 -9.18 5.02
C LYS A 583 18.85 -9.24 3.64
N ARG A 584 20.17 -8.98 3.57
CA ARG A 584 20.97 -9.09 2.32
C ARG A 584 20.86 -10.50 1.72
N ARG A 585 21.11 -11.54 2.51
CA ARG A 585 21.00 -12.94 2.07
C ARG A 585 19.60 -13.29 1.57
N VAL A 586 18.58 -12.83 2.27
CA VAL A 586 17.19 -13.03 1.86
C VAL A 586 16.91 -12.32 0.54
N LEU A 587 17.31 -11.04 0.39
CA LEU A 587 17.13 -10.29 -0.85
C LEU A 587 17.89 -10.90 -2.03
N GLU A 588 19.11 -11.38 -1.86
CA GLU A 588 19.85 -12.12 -2.88
C GLU A 588 19.05 -13.35 -3.34
N THR A 589 18.61 -14.17 -2.39
CA THR A 589 17.82 -15.37 -2.66
C THR A 589 16.52 -15.04 -3.41
N LEU A 590 15.77 -14.07 -2.93
CA LEU A 590 14.49 -13.66 -3.54
C LEU A 590 14.70 -13.03 -4.92
N THR A 591 15.79 -12.28 -5.13
CA THR A 591 16.14 -11.70 -6.43
C THR A 591 16.54 -12.80 -7.41
N GLU A 592 17.36 -13.76 -6.97
CA GLU A 592 17.73 -14.92 -7.81
C GLU A 592 16.49 -15.71 -8.22
N GLN A 593 15.56 -15.93 -7.32
CA GLN A 593 14.26 -16.57 -7.58
C GLN A 593 13.31 -15.72 -8.45
N GLY A 594 13.66 -14.46 -8.73
CA GLY A 594 12.88 -13.57 -9.60
C GLY A 594 11.73 -12.82 -8.92
N LEU A 595 11.67 -12.82 -7.59
CA LEU A 595 10.68 -12.07 -6.82
C LEU A 595 10.92 -10.55 -6.87
N TYR A 596 12.13 -10.12 -7.25
CA TYR A 596 12.48 -8.74 -7.54
C TYR A 596 12.87 -8.58 -9.03
N PRO A 597 11.93 -8.67 -9.98
CA PRO A 597 12.25 -8.74 -11.41
C PRO A 597 12.94 -7.48 -11.93
N TYR A 598 12.61 -6.31 -11.42
CA TYR A 598 13.28 -5.06 -11.77
C TYR A 598 14.71 -5.03 -11.23
N ALA A 599 14.90 -5.30 -9.94
CA ALA A 599 16.23 -5.38 -9.35
C ALA A 599 17.07 -6.46 -10.06
N LYS A 600 16.50 -7.62 -10.34
CA LYS A 600 17.17 -8.67 -11.11
C LYS A 600 17.61 -8.18 -12.48
N PHE A 601 16.79 -7.40 -13.16
CA PHE A 601 17.13 -6.84 -14.47
C PHE A 601 18.19 -5.73 -14.36
N TYR A 602 17.97 -4.74 -13.50
CA TYR A 602 18.88 -3.60 -13.36
C TYR A 602 20.23 -3.97 -12.75
N LEU A 603 20.25 -4.89 -11.79
CA LEU A 603 21.46 -5.32 -11.09
C LEU A 603 22.18 -6.52 -11.76
N ARG A 604 21.74 -6.94 -12.95
CA ARG A 604 22.32 -8.07 -13.66
C ARG A 604 23.83 -7.94 -13.92
N ASP A 605 24.33 -6.74 -14.15
CA ASP A 605 25.75 -6.51 -14.42
C ASP A 605 26.57 -6.53 -13.12
N ILE A 606 25.99 -6.10 -11.99
CA ILE A 606 26.57 -6.31 -10.66
C ILE A 606 26.66 -7.81 -10.37
N LYS A 607 25.58 -8.56 -10.60
CA LYS A 607 25.54 -10.03 -10.45
C LYS A 607 26.60 -10.73 -11.30
N LYS A 608 26.76 -10.36 -12.57
CA LYS A 608 27.78 -10.95 -13.44
C LYS A 608 29.20 -10.76 -12.92
N ARG A 609 29.45 -9.63 -12.26
CA ARG A 609 30.78 -9.26 -11.79
C ARG A 609 31.11 -9.82 -10.41
N PHE A 610 30.16 -9.76 -9.46
CA PHE A 610 30.37 -10.08 -8.06
C PHE A 610 29.66 -11.37 -7.61
N ASP A 611 28.95 -12.03 -8.49
CA ASP A 611 28.03 -13.13 -8.19
C ASP A 611 26.96 -12.79 -7.14
N GLN A 612 26.70 -11.50 -6.91
CA GLN A 612 25.70 -10.95 -6.01
C GLN A 612 25.00 -9.77 -6.67
N TYR A 613 23.66 -9.69 -6.57
CA TYR A 613 22.89 -8.55 -7.10
C TYR A 613 23.10 -7.28 -6.27
N TRP A 614 23.08 -7.43 -4.95
CA TRP A 614 23.03 -6.32 -4.01
C TRP A 614 24.40 -5.88 -3.48
N LYS A 615 25.51 -6.29 -4.11
CA LYS A 615 26.86 -6.01 -3.65
C LYS A 615 27.17 -4.52 -3.48
N ASN A 616 26.64 -3.69 -4.36
CA ASN A 616 26.84 -2.23 -4.33
C ASN A 616 25.82 -1.50 -3.43
N HIS A 617 24.96 -2.20 -2.72
CA HIS A 617 23.97 -1.58 -1.84
C HIS A 617 24.46 -1.49 -0.41
N PHE A 618 24.11 -0.36 0.25
CA PHE A 618 24.52 -0.09 1.62
C PHE A 618 23.62 -0.78 2.64
N ASN A 619 24.23 -1.25 3.70
CA ASN A 619 23.60 -1.54 4.98
C ASN A 619 23.63 -0.24 5.80
N THR A 620 22.46 0.36 6.07
CA THR A 620 22.38 1.66 6.71
C THR A 620 22.02 1.50 8.19
N ILE A 621 22.82 2.11 9.05
CA ILE A 621 22.53 2.24 10.48
C ILE A 621 22.33 3.73 10.75
N GLY A 622 21.19 4.08 11.35
CA GLY A 622 20.86 5.44 11.73
C GLY A 622 20.66 5.58 13.23
N LEU A 623 20.51 6.79 13.67
CA LEU A 623 20.23 7.12 15.07
C LEU A 623 19.09 8.13 15.18
N ASN A 624 18.42 8.17 16.34
CA ASN A 624 17.34 9.10 16.64
C ASN A 624 17.42 9.54 18.10
N GLY A 625 17.16 10.81 18.38
CA GLY A 625 17.06 11.33 19.74
C GLY A 625 18.39 11.58 20.45
N MET A 626 19.43 12.06 19.74
CA MET A 626 20.71 12.34 20.38
C MET A 626 20.55 13.40 21.48
N ASN A 627 19.79 14.44 21.25
CA ASN A 627 19.51 15.47 22.24
C ASN A 627 18.92 14.88 23.53
N GLU A 628 17.89 14.06 23.43
CA GLU A 628 17.25 13.43 24.59
C GLU A 628 18.14 12.37 25.22
N ALA A 629 19.04 11.74 24.45
CA ALA A 629 20.04 10.84 25.00
C ALA A 629 21.03 11.57 25.94
N LEU A 630 21.48 12.75 25.55
CA LEU A 630 22.35 13.61 26.36
C LEU A 630 21.62 14.11 27.62
N LEU A 631 20.38 14.59 27.47
CA LEU A 631 19.55 15.03 28.58
C LEU A 631 19.36 13.91 29.62
N ASN A 632 19.02 12.69 29.16
CA ASN A 632 18.85 11.54 30.05
C ASN A 632 20.14 11.01 30.66
N PHE A 633 21.30 11.20 30.00
CA PHE A 633 22.58 10.64 30.45
C PHE A 633 23.39 11.61 31.31
N MET A 634 23.42 12.89 30.93
CA MET A 634 24.33 13.86 31.53
C MET A 634 23.70 15.20 31.91
N ASP A 635 22.36 15.32 31.77
CA ASP A 635 21.59 16.53 32.05
C ASP A 635 22.13 17.77 31.29
N LYS A 636 22.52 17.53 30.05
CA LYS A 636 22.97 18.55 29.08
C LYS A 636 22.33 18.30 27.74
N ASP A 637 21.91 19.35 27.06
CA ASP A 637 21.39 19.26 25.72
C ASP A 637 22.53 19.32 24.66
N ILE A 638 22.14 19.09 23.41
CA ILE A 638 23.05 19.01 22.27
C ILE A 638 23.70 20.35 21.92
N SER A 639 23.17 21.49 22.37
CA SER A 639 23.73 22.83 22.12
C SER A 639 24.93 23.18 23.05
N THR A 640 25.03 22.46 24.16
CA THR A 640 26.12 22.71 25.13
C THR A 640 27.46 22.17 24.61
N PRO A 641 28.60 22.81 24.94
CA PRO A 641 29.94 22.33 24.53
C PRO A 641 30.17 20.86 24.91
N ALA A 642 29.72 20.47 26.11
CA ALA A 642 29.83 19.07 26.57
C ALA A 642 28.94 18.11 25.78
N GLY A 643 27.75 18.53 25.42
CA GLY A 643 26.81 17.77 24.56
C GLY A 643 27.36 17.63 23.14
N GLN A 644 27.91 18.70 22.57
CA GLN A 644 28.58 18.67 21.25
C GLN A 644 29.74 17.68 21.26
N GLN A 645 30.67 17.83 22.18
CA GLN A 645 31.86 16.99 22.29
C GLN A 645 31.50 15.52 22.46
N PHE A 646 30.51 15.20 23.28
CA PHE A 646 30.12 13.78 23.49
C PHE A 646 29.36 13.21 22.30
N SER A 647 28.53 14.01 21.64
CA SER A 647 27.87 13.61 20.38
C SER A 647 28.88 13.27 19.28
N GLU A 648 29.89 14.13 19.11
CA GLU A 648 30.98 13.87 18.16
C GLU A 648 31.74 12.59 18.51
N GLU A 649 32.07 12.38 19.79
CA GLU A 649 32.75 11.17 20.25
C GLU A 649 31.96 9.90 19.90
N ILE A 650 30.63 9.91 20.17
CA ILE A 650 29.73 8.80 19.84
C ILE A 650 29.73 8.55 18.32
N MET A 651 29.53 9.59 17.51
CA MET A 651 29.43 9.44 16.06
C MET A 651 30.74 8.97 15.43
N LYS A 652 31.88 9.49 15.86
CA LYS A 652 33.21 9.03 15.41
C LYS A 652 33.41 7.54 15.71
N LYS A 653 33.10 7.10 16.93
CA LYS A 653 33.13 5.68 17.29
C LYS A 653 32.14 4.81 16.53
N MET A 654 30.96 5.32 16.23
CA MET A 654 30.02 4.60 15.38
C MET A 654 30.58 4.43 13.95
N ARG A 655 31.22 5.46 13.38
CA ARG A 655 31.87 5.38 12.05
C ARG A 655 33.00 4.34 12.05
N GLU A 656 33.86 4.35 13.06
CA GLU A 656 34.93 3.36 13.23
C GLU A 656 34.36 1.93 13.26
N ARG A 657 33.26 1.73 13.99
CA ARG A 657 32.57 0.43 14.05
C ARG A 657 31.97 0.01 12.72
N LEU A 658 31.41 0.92 11.94
CA LEU A 658 30.89 0.65 10.59
C LEU A 658 32.02 0.28 9.61
N GLN A 659 33.19 0.92 9.74
CA GLN A 659 34.36 0.55 8.96
C GLN A 659 34.82 -0.88 9.28
N GLN A 660 34.83 -1.29 10.54
CA GLN A 660 35.12 -2.68 10.94
C GLN A 660 34.12 -3.65 10.30
N TYR A 661 32.82 -3.29 10.27
CA TYR A 661 31.82 -4.15 9.59
C TYR A 661 32.08 -4.27 8.09
N GLN A 662 32.54 -3.23 7.42
CA GLN A 662 32.92 -3.29 6.00
C GLN A 662 34.11 -4.24 5.78
N GLU A 663 35.11 -4.20 6.67
CA GLU A 663 36.27 -5.08 6.62
C GLU A 663 35.90 -6.55 6.92
N GLU A 664 35.00 -6.78 7.89
CA GLU A 664 34.54 -8.11 8.29
C GLU A 664 33.66 -8.78 7.20
N THR A 665 32.82 -8.01 6.51
CA THR A 665 31.76 -8.55 5.65
C THR A 665 32.00 -8.32 4.16
N ASP A 666 32.95 -7.47 3.80
CA ASP A 666 33.17 -6.95 2.43
C ASP A 666 31.90 -6.31 1.84
N ASN A 667 30.94 -5.86 2.67
CA ASN A 667 29.74 -5.14 2.28
C ASN A 667 29.85 -3.66 2.68
N LEU A 668 29.04 -2.82 2.02
CA LEU A 668 29.01 -1.39 2.29
C LEU A 668 28.13 -1.07 3.49
N TYR A 669 28.63 -0.23 4.39
CA TYR A 669 27.91 0.29 5.53
C TYR A 669 28.00 1.82 5.59
N ASN A 670 26.94 2.47 6.06
CA ASN A 670 26.96 3.92 6.30
C ASN A 670 26.15 4.32 7.53
N LEU A 671 26.44 5.52 8.05
CA LEU A 671 25.74 6.16 9.16
C LEU A 671 24.80 7.21 8.60
N GLU A 672 23.52 7.15 8.95
CA GLU A 672 22.48 8.04 8.44
C GLU A 672 21.83 8.86 9.55
N ALA A 673 21.57 10.14 9.25
CA ALA A 673 20.63 10.94 10.00
C ALA A 673 19.21 10.55 9.61
N THR A 674 18.68 9.49 10.22
CA THR A 674 17.39 8.93 9.81
C THR A 674 16.27 9.95 9.96
N PRO A 675 15.53 10.33 8.90
CA PRO A 675 14.35 11.18 9.00
C PRO A 675 13.19 10.36 9.60
N ALA A 676 13.24 10.17 10.90
CA ALA A 676 12.50 9.13 11.61
C ALA A 676 11.17 9.63 12.20
N GLU A 677 10.37 10.39 11.45
CA GLU A 677 9.12 11.07 11.91
C GLU A 677 8.23 10.15 12.76
N SER A 678 7.71 9.09 12.19
CA SER A 678 6.85 8.13 12.93
C SER A 678 7.63 7.26 13.91
N THR A 679 8.92 7.04 13.69
CA THR A 679 9.79 6.23 14.55
C THR A 679 10.17 7.02 15.81
N ALA A 680 10.42 8.32 15.72
CA ALA A 680 10.68 9.20 16.83
C ALA A 680 9.52 9.19 17.84
N TYR A 681 8.31 9.33 17.36
CA TYR A 681 7.09 9.18 18.14
C TYR A 681 6.95 7.77 18.75
N ARG A 682 7.11 6.72 17.93
CA ARG A 682 6.99 5.33 18.40
C ARG A 682 8.01 4.98 19.48
N PHE A 683 9.25 5.43 19.34
CA PHE A 683 10.28 5.19 20.34
C PHE A 683 9.92 5.88 21.66
N ALA A 684 9.57 7.15 21.63
CA ALA A 684 9.20 7.91 22.81
C ALA A 684 7.97 7.32 23.52
N ARG A 685 6.93 6.91 22.78
CA ARG A 685 5.75 6.23 23.33
C ARG A 685 6.11 4.92 24.02
N LEU A 686 6.88 4.04 23.36
CA LEU A 686 7.29 2.75 23.94
C LEU A 686 8.19 2.93 25.16
N ASP A 687 8.99 4.00 25.19
CA ASP A 687 9.85 4.31 26.32
C ASP A 687 9.02 4.85 27.50
N ARG A 688 8.07 5.72 27.23
CA ARG A 688 7.11 6.20 28.24
C ARG A 688 6.27 5.07 28.82
N GLU A 689 5.77 4.15 28.01
CA GLU A 689 5.05 2.95 28.46
C GLU A 689 5.91 2.09 29.41
N LYS A 690 7.24 2.02 29.16
CA LYS A 690 8.16 1.18 29.94
C LYS A 690 8.74 1.86 31.18
N PHE A 691 9.07 3.15 31.10
CA PHE A 691 9.84 3.88 32.11
C PHE A 691 9.03 5.04 32.74
N GLY A 692 7.81 5.27 32.29
CA GLY A 692 6.99 6.39 32.73
C GLY A 692 7.55 7.75 32.29
N ASN A 693 7.29 8.78 33.07
CA ASN A 693 7.77 10.14 32.79
C ASN A 693 9.23 10.38 33.26
N GLN A 694 9.93 9.35 33.68
CA GLN A 694 11.33 9.45 34.10
C GLN A 694 12.29 9.59 32.91
N ILE A 695 11.91 9.05 31.74
CA ILE A 695 12.68 9.21 30.53
C ILE A 695 12.24 10.50 29.84
N ILE A 696 13.22 11.36 29.53
CA ILE A 696 12.97 12.70 28.99
C ILE A 696 12.65 12.61 27.49
N ALA A 697 11.53 13.23 27.10
CA ALA A 697 11.12 13.42 25.70
C ALA A 697 11.40 14.85 25.25
N ALA A 698 11.40 15.12 23.94
CA ALA A 698 11.61 16.47 23.39
C ALA A 698 10.57 17.49 23.88
N ASN A 699 9.33 17.05 24.02
CA ASN A 699 8.21 17.87 24.54
C ASN A 699 7.84 17.51 25.99
N GLN A 700 8.82 17.22 26.83
CA GLN A 700 8.64 16.71 28.20
C GLN A 700 7.66 17.52 29.04
N GLU A 701 7.71 18.82 28.95
CA GLU A 701 6.83 19.71 29.71
C GLU A 701 5.34 19.46 29.38
N ARG A 702 5.02 19.37 28.09
CA ARG A 702 3.66 19.08 27.62
C ARG A 702 3.23 17.64 27.92
N VAL A 703 4.16 16.71 27.85
CA VAL A 703 3.91 15.30 28.25
C VAL A 703 3.50 15.20 29.70
N VAL A 704 4.17 15.95 30.59
CA VAL A 704 3.90 15.90 32.04
C VAL A 704 2.66 16.72 32.43
N LYS A 705 2.49 17.92 31.85
CA LYS A 705 1.42 18.85 32.23
C LYS A 705 0.09 18.59 31.51
N GLU A 706 0.13 18.20 30.25
CA GLU A 706 -1.02 18.13 29.34
C GLU A 706 -1.33 16.69 28.89
N ASP A 707 -0.55 15.69 29.34
CA ASP A 707 -0.62 14.31 28.85
C ASP A 707 -0.46 14.20 27.32
N ALA A 708 0.32 15.11 26.75
CA ALA A 708 0.59 15.12 25.31
C ALA A 708 1.37 13.87 24.86
N ASP A 709 1.20 13.49 23.61
CA ASP A 709 1.97 12.40 23.00
C ASP A 709 3.47 12.74 22.94
N PRO A 710 4.37 11.88 23.45
CA PRO A 710 5.80 12.12 23.46
C PRO A 710 6.44 11.90 22.09
N TYR A 711 7.48 12.66 21.78
CA TYR A 711 8.36 12.40 20.64
C TYR A 711 9.82 12.71 20.98
N TYR A 712 10.75 12.20 20.18
CA TYR A 712 12.17 12.49 20.26
C TYR A 712 12.62 13.36 19.09
N THR A 713 13.65 14.17 19.30
CA THR A 713 14.27 14.96 18.24
C THR A 713 14.93 14.03 17.20
N ASN A 714 14.80 14.38 15.93
CA ASN A 714 15.39 13.58 14.86
C ASN A 714 16.92 13.58 14.93
N SER A 715 17.51 12.39 14.83
CA SER A 715 18.97 12.21 14.69
C SER A 715 19.78 13.04 15.70
N THR A 716 20.67 13.90 15.20
CA THR A 716 21.46 14.90 15.96
C THR A 716 20.96 16.31 15.74
N GLN A 717 19.74 16.49 15.24
CA GLN A 717 19.16 17.82 15.02
C GLN A 717 18.97 18.58 16.34
N LEU A 718 18.89 19.91 16.24
CA LEU A 718 18.54 20.76 17.37
C LEU A 718 17.05 20.61 17.71
N PRO A 719 16.67 20.69 18.97
CA PRO A 719 15.26 20.82 19.36
C PRO A 719 14.60 22.02 18.68
N VAL A 720 13.34 21.86 18.28
CA VAL A 720 12.56 22.94 17.68
C VAL A 720 12.45 24.11 18.68
N GLY A 721 12.74 25.33 18.20
CA GLY A 721 12.69 26.54 19.02
C GLY A 721 13.90 26.77 19.95
N LEU A 722 14.98 26.00 19.79
CA LEU A 722 16.23 26.23 20.54
C LEU A 722 16.86 27.59 20.20
N THR A 723 16.82 27.98 18.94
CA THR A 723 17.33 29.26 18.45
C THR A 723 16.53 29.72 17.22
N ASP A 724 16.33 31.04 17.12
CA ASP A 724 15.72 31.69 15.95
C ASP A 724 16.78 32.20 14.97
N ASP A 725 18.08 32.16 15.37
CA ASP A 725 19.18 32.52 14.51
C ASP A 725 19.72 31.34 13.72
N ILE A 726 19.56 31.40 12.41
CA ILE A 726 20.01 30.33 11.50
C ILE A 726 21.52 30.11 11.56
N PHE A 727 22.32 31.13 11.74
CA PHE A 727 23.79 30.99 11.78
C PHE A 727 24.25 30.27 13.04
N THR A 728 23.66 30.57 14.19
CA THR A 728 23.85 29.79 15.42
C THR A 728 23.47 28.31 15.22
N ALA A 729 22.34 28.04 14.56
CA ALA A 729 21.92 26.67 14.25
C ALA A 729 22.93 25.98 13.31
N LEU A 730 23.44 26.69 12.30
CA LEU A 730 24.44 26.17 11.37
C LEU A 730 25.77 25.85 12.10
N GLU A 731 26.26 26.73 12.94
CA GLU A 731 27.49 26.52 13.74
C GLU A 731 27.38 25.29 14.64
N LEU A 732 26.25 25.12 15.33
CA LEU A 732 26.00 23.97 16.21
C LEU A 732 25.85 22.63 15.45
N GLN A 733 25.50 22.67 14.17
CA GLN A 733 25.24 21.46 13.40
C GLN A 733 26.34 21.09 12.42
N ASP A 734 27.23 22.00 12.05
CA ASP A 734 28.20 21.83 10.97
C ASP A 734 29.07 20.57 11.14
N GLU A 735 29.74 20.45 12.29
CA GLU A 735 30.58 19.26 12.57
C GLU A 735 29.77 17.98 12.70
N LEU A 736 28.61 18.01 13.36
CA LEU A 736 27.76 16.81 13.55
C LEU A 736 27.21 16.30 12.24
N GLN A 737 26.72 17.19 11.36
CA GLN A 737 26.17 16.80 10.06
C GLN A 737 27.25 16.28 9.10
N SER A 738 28.47 16.77 9.19
CA SER A 738 29.61 16.29 8.40
C SER A 738 30.06 14.88 8.77
N LEU A 739 29.74 14.41 10.00
CA LEU A 739 30.09 13.07 10.47
C LEU A 739 29.20 11.95 9.88
N TYR A 740 28.04 12.27 9.32
CA TYR A 740 27.25 11.27 8.62
C TYR A 740 27.89 10.85 7.30
N THR A 741 27.98 9.55 7.07
CA THR A 741 28.46 8.96 5.82
C THR A 741 27.33 8.50 4.92
N GLY A 742 26.10 8.49 5.43
CA GLY A 742 24.86 8.26 4.73
C GLY A 742 24.08 9.55 4.51
N GLY A 743 22.76 9.44 4.47
CA GLY A 743 21.88 10.60 4.31
C GLY A 743 21.88 11.52 5.52
N THR A 744 21.95 12.82 5.25
CA THR A 744 21.67 13.87 6.25
C THR A 744 21.15 15.11 5.56
N VAL A 745 20.42 15.95 6.29
CA VAL A 745 20.01 17.28 5.83
C VAL A 745 19.79 18.19 7.04
N LEU A 746 20.26 19.40 6.97
CA LEU A 746 19.88 20.46 7.91
C LEU A 746 18.68 21.23 7.37
N HIS A 747 17.60 21.26 8.13
CA HIS A 747 16.46 22.14 7.88
C HIS A 747 16.72 23.48 8.58
N GLY A 748 17.13 24.49 7.81
CA GLY A 748 17.34 25.85 8.30
C GLY A 748 16.02 26.59 8.43
N PHE A 749 15.42 26.58 9.62
CA PHE A 749 14.22 27.37 9.91
C PHE A 749 14.61 28.83 10.06
N LEU A 750 13.93 29.71 9.32
CA LEU A 750 14.30 31.13 9.28
C LEU A 750 13.48 31.98 10.25
N GLY A 751 12.38 31.46 10.80
CA GLY A 751 11.48 32.24 11.66
C GLY A 751 10.75 33.38 10.95
N GLU A 752 11.13 33.68 9.70
CA GLU A 752 10.61 34.78 8.91
C GLU A 752 10.45 34.39 7.43
N LYS A 753 9.79 35.24 6.67
CA LYS A 753 9.63 35.13 5.22
C LYS A 753 10.83 35.77 4.52
N ILE A 754 11.31 35.14 3.45
CA ILE A 754 12.31 35.77 2.59
C ILE A 754 11.59 36.54 1.48
N ASP A 755 11.75 37.88 1.45
CA ASP A 755 11.04 38.75 0.49
C ASP A 755 11.79 38.99 -0.82
N SER A 756 13.03 38.51 -0.98
CA SER A 756 13.89 38.84 -2.09
C SER A 756 14.65 37.64 -2.64
N ILE A 757 14.57 37.46 -3.97
CA ILE A 757 15.39 36.47 -4.72
C ILE A 757 16.87 36.69 -4.44
N ALA A 758 17.34 37.96 -4.44
CA ALA A 758 18.73 38.31 -4.18
C ALA A 758 19.16 37.92 -2.76
N ALA A 759 18.29 38.11 -1.75
CA ALA A 759 18.55 37.67 -0.38
C ALA A 759 18.66 36.14 -0.29
N THR A 760 17.80 35.42 -0.98
CA THR A 760 17.83 33.96 -1.04
C THR A 760 19.13 33.44 -1.65
N LYS A 761 19.52 33.96 -2.83
CA LYS A 761 20.78 33.65 -3.49
C LYS A 761 21.97 33.87 -2.56
N LYS A 762 22.03 35.08 -1.93
CA LYS A 762 23.10 35.43 -1.01
C LYS A 762 23.17 34.53 0.23
N LEU A 763 22.03 34.13 0.78
CA LEU A 763 21.98 33.27 1.95
C LEU A 763 22.45 31.86 1.59
N VAL A 764 21.94 31.27 0.51
CA VAL A 764 22.36 29.94 0.03
C VAL A 764 23.85 29.92 -0.28
N LYS A 765 24.36 30.95 -1.01
CA LYS A 765 25.77 31.11 -1.31
C LYS A 765 26.63 31.17 -0.05
N ARG A 766 26.24 32.02 0.91
CA ARG A 766 27.00 32.21 2.16
C ARG A 766 27.04 30.91 2.99
N ILE A 767 25.97 30.12 3.01
CA ILE A 767 25.97 28.83 3.69
C ILE A 767 26.94 27.88 2.97
N ALA A 768 26.84 27.76 1.66
CA ALA A 768 27.69 26.86 0.88
C ALA A 768 29.19 27.16 1.01
N GLU A 769 29.57 28.47 1.05
CA GLU A 769 30.96 28.91 1.13
C GLU A 769 31.58 28.80 2.53
N ASN A 770 30.77 28.88 3.61
CA ASN A 770 31.29 29.01 4.98
C ASN A 770 31.05 27.77 5.87
N PHE A 771 30.19 26.84 5.48
CA PHE A 771 29.86 25.66 6.27
C PHE A 771 30.17 24.38 5.48
N LYS A 772 30.53 23.32 6.22
CA LYS A 772 30.85 22.00 5.67
C LYS A 772 29.61 21.11 5.47
N LEU A 773 28.43 21.61 5.83
CA LEU A 773 27.15 20.90 5.71
C LEU A 773 26.99 20.29 4.32
N PRO A 774 26.82 18.95 4.20
CA PRO A 774 26.71 18.31 2.90
C PRO A 774 25.37 18.58 2.20
N TYR A 775 24.27 18.69 2.98
CA TYR A 775 22.93 18.99 2.46
C TYR A 775 22.20 19.92 3.44
N TYR A 776 21.51 20.89 2.88
CA TYR A 776 20.66 21.81 3.64
C TYR A 776 19.46 22.29 2.83
N THR A 777 18.46 22.80 3.52
CA THR A 777 17.33 23.50 2.92
C THR A 777 16.99 24.71 3.79
N LEU A 778 16.40 25.74 3.17
CA LEU A 778 15.88 26.90 3.86
C LEU A 778 14.37 26.74 3.99
N THR A 779 13.87 26.81 5.22
CA THR A 779 12.43 26.66 5.50
C THR A 779 11.90 27.97 6.04
N PRO A 780 11.24 28.81 5.19
CA PRO A 780 10.58 30.03 5.66
C PRO A 780 9.36 29.69 6.51
N SER A 781 8.89 30.63 7.32
CA SER A 781 7.64 30.48 8.07
C SER A 781 6.44 30.41 7.14
N PHE A 782 5.51 29.51 7.45
CA PHE A 782 4.25 29.37 6.73
C PHE A 782 3.13 28.87 7.63
N SER A 783 1.90 29.17 7.26
CA SER A 783 0.70 28.66 7.88
C SER A 783 -0.06 27.73 6.92
N ILE A 784 -0.84 26.81 7.46
CA ILE A 784 -1.67 25.89 6.66
C ILE A 784 -3.14 26.10 6.99
N CYS A 785 -3.90 26.58 6.00
CA CYS A 785 -5.34 26.64 6.10
C CYS A 785 -5.97 25.31 5.67
N PRO A 786 -6.92 24.73 6.41
CA PRO A 786 -7.62 23.50 6.02
C PRO A 786 -8.39 23.61 4.71
N VAL A 787 -8.81 24.85 4.33
CA VAL A 787 -9.59 25.13 3.12
C VAL A 787 -8.67 25.56 1.96
N HIS A 788 -7.77 26.54 2.19
CA HIS A 788 -6.94 27.17 1.16
C HIS A 788 -5.52 26.60 1.05
N GLY A 789 -5.17 25.65 1.91
CA GLY A 789 -3.85 25.02 1.91
C GLY A 789 -2.75 25.95 2.44
N TYR A 790 -1.65 26.00 1.73
CA TYR A 790 -0.44 26.74 2.10
C TYR A 790 -0.59 28.27 2.03
N LEU A 791 -0.11 28.94 3.05
CA LEU A 791 -0.06 30.40 3.16
C LEU A 791 1.37 30.81 3.57
N SER A 792 2.01 31.66 2.79
CA SER A 792 3.35 32.17 3.12
C SER A 792 3.30 33.11 4.31
N GLY A 793 4.16 32.88 5.29
CA GLY A 793 4.20 33.65 6.54
C GLY A 793 3.37 33.04 7.67
N GLU A 794 3.50 33.61 8.84
CA GLU A 794 2.74 33.22 10.02
C GLU A 794 1.40 33.97 10.06
N HIS A 795 0.30 33.23 10.04
CA HIS A 795 -1.06 33.77 10.08
C HIS A 795 -1.85 33.11 11.19
N GLU A 796 -2.42 33.89 12.08
CA GLU A 796 -3.34 33.38 13.11
C GLU A 796 -4.66 32.93 12.49
N TYR A 797 -5.13 33.65 11.48
CA TYR A 797 -6.31 33.32 10.67
C TYR A 797 -5.95 33.39 9.19
N CYS A 798 -6.69 32.62 8.38
CA CYS A 798 -6.45 32.59 6.95
C CYS A 798 -7.01 33.83 6.26
N PRO A 799 -6.19 34.69 5.64
CA PRO A 799 -6.68 35.92 5.00
C PRO A 799 -7.61 35.64 3.82
N LYS A 800 -7.51 34.47 3.20
CA LYS A 800 -8.45 34.07 2.12
C LYS A 800 -9.82 33.68 2.68
N CYS A 801 -9.88 32.97 3.84
CA CYS A 801 -11.13 32.70 4.52
C CYS A 801 -11.81 33.97 5.02
N GLU A 802 -11.04 34.94 5.53
CA GLU A 802 -11.56 36.24 5.97
C GLU A 802 -12.15 37.02 4.79
N ALA A 803 -11.42 37.08 3.67
CA ALA A 803 -11.91 37.75 2.47
C ALA A 803 -13.17 37.09 1.89
N GLU A 804 -13.26 35.76 1.92
CA GLU A 804 -14.46 35.02 1.50
C GLU A 804 -15.65 35.30 2.44
N ALA A 805 -15.42 35.29 3.77
CA ALA A 805 -16.44 35.58 4.75
C ALA A 805 -16.98 37.02 4.60
N GLU A 806 -16.09 38.01 4.39
CA GLU A 806 -16.47 39.39 4.11
C GLU A 806 -17.26 39.55 2.81
N ALA A 807 -16.87 38.79 1.76
CA ALA A 807 -17.59 38.82 0.48
C ALA A 807 -18.98 38.20 0.60
N GLU A 808 -19.12 37.12 1.38
CA GLU A 808 -20.41 36.50 1.67
C GLU A 808 -21.30 37.42 2.51
N GLU A 809 -20.75 38.16 3.48
CA GLU A 809 -21.49 39.07 4.32
C GLU A 809 -22.01 40.27 3.48
N LYS A 810 -21.18 40.87 2.65
CA LYS A 810 -21.55 41.91 1.69
C LYS A 810 -22.64 41.44 0.70
N ASN A 811 -22.57 40.19 0.22
CA ASN A 811 -23.60 39.63 -0.64
C ASN A 811 -24.94 39.42 0.13
N ARG A 812 -24.87 38.99 1.40
CA ARG A 812 -26.06 38.84 2.24
C ARG A 812 -26.72 40.19 2.54
N GLU A 813 -25.92 41.23 2.81
CA GLU A 813 -26.42 42.59 2.98
C GLU A 813 -27.06 43.13 1.74
N LYS A 814 -26.46 42.88 0.57
CA LYS A 814 -27.02 43.31 -0.73
C LYS A 814 -28.34 42.61 -1.04
N LEU A 815 -28.44 41.30 -0.78
CA LEU A 815 -29.69 40.54 -0.97
C LEU A 815 -30.76 40.98 0.04
N LYS A 816 -30.42 41.39 1.28
CA LYS A 816 -31.37 41.94 2.23
C LYS A 816 -31.89 43.32 1.78
N ALA A 817 -30.99 44.19 1.32
CA ALA A 817 -31.38 45.49 0.80
C ALA A 817 -32.27 45.41 -0.44
N GLU A 818 -32.00 44.42 -1.32
CA GLU A 818 -32.86 44.16 -2.50
C GLU A 818 -34.25 43.63 -2.10
N SER A 819 -34.32 42.80 -1.02
CA SER A 819 -35.61 42.28 -0.51
C SER A 819 -36.43 43.28 0.30
N GLU A 820 -35.85 44.39 0.77
CA GLU A 820 -36.57 45.46 1.46
C GLU A 820 -37.10 46.53 0.50
N VAL A 821 -36.73 46.46 -0.77
CA VAL A 821 -37.19 47.39 -1.85
C VAL A 821 -38.32 46.79 -2.68
N GLU A 822 -38.58 45.49 -2.60
CA GLU A 822 -39.80 44.83 -3.15
C GLU A 822 -40.90 44.78 -2.03
#